data_f4ddf5c0f06de33a21af8e7cba8d9ea4
#
_entry.id   f4ddf5c0f06de33a21af8e7cba8d9ea4
#
_cell.length_a   1.000
_cell.length_b   1.000
_cell.length_c   1.000
_cell.angle_alpha   90.00
_cell.angle_beta   90.00
_cell.angle_gamma   90.00
#
_symmetry.space_group_name_H-M   'P 1'
#
loop_
_entity.id
_entity.type
_entity.pdbx_description
1 polymer ?
#
loop_
_entity_poly.entity_id
_entity_poly.type
_entity_poly.pdbx_seq_one_letter_code
_entity_poly.pdbx_strand_id
1 'polypeptide(L)'
;MDAPRPEILKQLRLSLTSEGRRLAFFLSDLSSGKIVSVPREAALGLQRLQDRMSGQDTTEIPREDIEAGVKALGYVTSVRRAERMKAARFNPLFINIPLFDVGPWQPGLQRFSTWFVGWPLTLLMLGLTVVSVILGIRNDWAIRSEFAGLLQIETLLTFGLIAPVLKIVHEFGHVVAATAAGVRVRQAALSLIALYPLPSVDCSEADVTASRAGRVSISLAGIVTDFLVGMTAFILWHLAEGDVARGVAGQVVVFSTLNSLLFNANPLMKLDGYYAGVDLIGQRNLYTRASQRLAEFGRSLFSLGAEGAVPRGSGGWGLAGYGAATLVYRLTISFTILMAILPQFLGLGMVLGLWGAYVMFLSPFLADPVPKAASKVPKRRLWLGRGGFGALAVGIVMFLPLPFTLVLPLRLDDAGYYAVTVQSSGFVMDRARPAGLAKPGDLLLALSNPETEHKSRLLEMQSREAELLLQNTQSVGLAEAQLAQEKLRSVETQIAVLATEQAGLSVRMGADGFFLAASGLAPGSFLVAGDRVGLAYPIGGTARLAGAFPERWVDEFQTRAPTGEVRLDRRYVAVPNADLNLTDGAVTDPKTGLRSISLHVGLPVEPVALVGQDVQIRLHFGNRPVWDHLRFWAQGKFAAFRDAQIVDRETRIEQTN
;
A
#
# COMPACT_ATOMS: atom_id res chain seq x y z
N MET A 1 31.81 54.28 -5.93
CA MET A 1 31.42 52.85 -5.94
C MET A 1 32.62 52.10 -6.45
N ASP A 2 33.22 51.26 -5.63
CA ASP A 2 34.37 50.47 -6.07
C ASP A 2 33.93 49.47 -7.13
N ALA A 3 34.74 49.37 -8.21
CA ALA A 3 34.48 48.37 -9.26
C ALA A 3 34.46 46.94 -8.67
N PRO A 4 33.54 46.11 -9.08
CA PRO A 4 33.46 44.75 -8.58
C PRO A 4 34.77 44.01 -8.89
N ARG A 5 35.27 43.24 -7.91
CA ARG A 5 36.53 42.49 -8.05
C ARG A 5 36.48 41.59 -9.30
N PRO A 6 37.51 41.65 -10.16
CA PRO A 6 37.53 40.92 -11.44
C PRO A 6 37.33 39.40 -11.28
N GLU A 7 37.77 38.82 -10.17
CA GLU A 7 37.60 37.40 -9.86
C GLU A 7 36.13 36.98 -9.68
N ILE A 8 35.28 37.88 -9.14
CA ILE A 8 33.86 37.61 -8.96
C ILE A 8 33.13 37.63 -10.30
N LEU A 9 33.52 38.53 -11.19
CA LEU A 9 32.90 38.66 -12.50
C LEU A 9 33.24 37.48 -13.44
N LYS A 10 34.45 36.92 -13.32
CA LYS A 10 34.85 35.68 -14.04
C LYS A 10 34.05 34.45 -13.64
N GLN A 11 33.48 34.46 -12.45
CA GLN A 11 32.65 33.34 -11.93
C GLN A 11 31.18 33.46 -12.37
N LEU A 12 30.80 34.53 -13.06
CA LEU A 12 29.44 34.72 -13.54
C LEU A 12 29.37 34.43 -15.04
N ARG A 13 28.49 33.54 -15.44
CA ARG A 13 28.24 33.17 -16.84
C ARG A 13 26.85 33.65 -17.24
N LEU A 14 26.79 34.47 -18.28
CA LEU A 14 25.53 34.91 -18.87
C LEU A 14 25.08 33.89 -19.93
N SER A 15 23.83 33.53 -19.90
CA SER A 15 23.19 32.67 -20.91
C SER A 15 21.89 33.27 -21.40
N LEU A 16 21.61 33.08 -22.68
CA LEU A 16 20.39 33.51 -23.34
C LEU A 16 19.56 32.28 -23.65
N THR A 17 18.35 32.27 -23.16
CA THR A 17 17.42 31.16 -23.42
C THR A 17 16.10 31.68 -23.93
N SER A 18 15.48 31.03 -24.91
CA SER A 18 14.15 31.40 -25.38
C SER A 18 13.07 30.88 -24.42
N GLU A 19 12.30 31.79 -23.86
CA GLU A 19 11.12 31.45 -23.03
C GLU A 19 9.85 31.74 -23.85
N GLY A 20 9.35 30.72 -24.54
CA GLY A 20 8.27 30.89 -25.51
C GLY A 20 8.69 31.80 -26.68
N ARG A 21 7.99 32.95 -26.84
CA ARG A 21 8.32 33.98 -27.85
C ARG A 21 9.25 35.09 -27.32
N ARG A 22 9.72 35.01 -26.08
CA ARG A 22 10.58 36.05 -25.47
C ARG A 22 11.94 35.45 -25.14
N LEU A 23 12.99 36.26 -25.32
CA LEU A 23 14.34 35.94 -24.89
C LEU A 23 14.47 36.28 -23.41
N ALA A 24 14.94 35.35 -22.61
CA ALA A 24 15.22 35.55 -21.19
C ALA A 24 16.73 35.42 -20.93
N PHE A 25 17.26 36.33 -20.13
CA PHE A 25 18.67 36.37 -19.74
C PHE A 25 18.81 35.72 -18.36
N PHE A 26 19.72 34.78 -18.26
CA PHE A 26 20.05 34.09 -17.01
C PHE A 26 21.51 34.30 -16.67
N LEU A 27 21.76 34.63 -15.41
CA LEU A 27 23.07 34.75 -14.85
C LEU A 27 23.36 33.53 -13.95
N SER A 28 24.34 32.76 -14.37
CA SER A 28 24.81 31.57 -13.62
C SER A 28 26.05 31.95 -12.82
N ASP A 29 25.99 31.74 -11.52
CA ASP A 29 27.13 31.90 -10.63
C ASP A 29 27.89 30.57 -10.54
N LEU A 30 29.03 30.48 -11.21
CA LEU A 30 29.85 29.28 -11.27
C LEU A 30 30.39 28.83 -9.89
N SER A 31 30.50 29.76 -8.92
CA SER A 31 30.97 29.42 -7.58
C SER A 31 29.91 28.75 -6.70
N SER A 32 28.63 29.16 -6.85
CA SER A 32 27.51 28.63 -6.09
C SER A 32 26.61 27.73 -6.89
N GLY A 33 26.81 27.65 -8.22
CA GLY A 33 25.98 26.87 -9.13
C GLY A 33 24.57 27.40 -9.37
N LYS A 34 24.29 28.61 -8.93
CA LYS A 34 22.95 29.19 -8.96
C LYS A 34 22.69 30.04 -10.18
N ILE A 35 21.44 29.98 -10.64
CA ILE A 35 20.97 30.64 -11.83
C ILE A 35 19.90 31.64 -11.42
N VAL A 36 20.08 32.88 -11.83
CA VAL A 36 19.16 33.98 -11.55
C VAL A 36 18.72 34.59 -12.86
N SER A 37 17.41 34.79 -13.05
CA SER A 37 16.92 35.59 -14.18
C SER A 37 17.22 37.05 -13.95
N VAL A 38 17.81 37.70 -14.93
CA VAL A 38 18.18 39.11 -14.87
C VAL A 38 17.52 39.91 -16.00
N PRO A 39 17.17 41.18 -15.79
CA PRO A 39 16.66 42.04 -16.83
C PRO A 39 17.67 42.19 -17.97
N ARG A 40 17.17 42.40 -19.20
CA ARG A 40 17.99 42.56 -20.42
C ARG A 40 19.06 43.60 -20.28
N GLU A 41 18.73 44.74 -19.68
CA GLU A 41 19.66 45.86 -19.48
C GLU A 41 20.85 45.47 -18.59
N ALA A 42 20.58 44.81 -17.46
CA ALA A 42 21.61 44.32 -16.55
C ALA A 42 22.48 43.23 -17.19
N ALA A 43 21.88 42.34 -18.00
CA ALA A 43 22.57 41.27 -18.73
C ALA A 43 23.54 41.85 -19.77
N LEU A 44 23.07 42.76 -20.61
CA LEU A 44 23.90 43.40 -21.65
C LEU A 44 25.00 44.26 -21.05
N GLY A 45 24.75 45.00 -19.93
CA GLY A 45 25.78 45.74 -19.22
C GLY A 45 26.85 44.83 -18.61
N LEU A 46 26.46 43.70 -18.02
CA LEU A 46 27.43 42.72 -17.51
C LEU A 46 28.26 42.09 -18.63
N GLN A 47 27.67 41.81 -19.78
CA GLN A 47 28.38 41.25 -20.93
C GLN A 47 29.43 42.25 -21.44
N ARG A 48 29.03 43.51 -21.64
CA ARG A 48 29.96 44.58 -22.05
C ARG A 48 31.10 44.75 -21.06
N LEU A 49 30.81 44.66 -19.76
CA LEU A 49 31.82 44.75 -18.72
C LEU A 49 32.78 43.53 -18.77
N GLN A 50 32.28 42.33 -18.99
CA GLN A 50 33.11 41.14 -19.15
C GLN A 50 33.97 41.16 -20.41
N ASP A 51 33.42 41.59 -21.55
CA ASP A 51 34.12 41.69 -22.81
C ASP A 51 35.27 42.71 -22.73
N ARG A 52 35.06 43.85 -22.08
CA ARG A 52 36.12 44.86 -21.85
C ARG A 52 37.19 44.38 -20.86
N MET A 53 36.83 43.65 -19.84
CA MET A 53 37.80 43.09 -18.88
C MET A 53 38.61 41.92 -19.43
N SER A 54 38.15 41.28 -20.50
CA SER A 54 38.89 40.23 -21.21
C SER A 54 39.78 40.74 -22.31
N GLY A 55 39.50 41.96 -22.84
CA GLY A 55 40.36 42.69 -23.76
C GLY A 55 41.43 43.47 -22.99
N GLN A 56 42.66 43.45 -23.46
CA GLN A 56 43.82 44.10 -22.81
C GLN A 56 43.77 45.64 -22.76
N ASP A 57 42.66 46.30 -23.14
CA ASP A 57 42.50 47.75 -23.09
C ASP A 57 41.92 48.19 -21.75
N THR A 58 42.78 48.62 -20.85
CA THR A 58 42.47 49.19 -19.53
C THR A 58 42.07 50.68 -19.57
N THR A 59 41.67 51.21 -20.68
CA THR A 59 41.13 52.59 -20.79
C THR A 59 39.73 52.65 -20.18
N GLU A 60 39.52 53.64 -19.32
CA GLU A 60 38.35 53.96 -18.48
C GLU A 60 37.04 53.20 -18.81
N ILE A 61 36.67 52.28 -17.97
CA ILE A 61 35.37 51.59 -18.07
C ILE A 61 34.25 52.62 -17.79
N PRO A 62 33.30 52.84 -18.71
CA PRO A 62 32.21 53.76 -18.50
C PRO A 62 31.43 53.44 -17.21
N ARG A 63 31.08 54.49 -16.46
CA ARG A 63 30.32 54.35 -15.20
C ARG A 63 29.03 53.56 -15.38
N GLU A 64 28.35 53.68 -16.53
CA GLU A 64 27.13 52.96 -16.87
C GLU A 64 27.32 51.42 -16.91
N ASP A 65 28.46 50.93 -17.44
CA ASP A 65 28.76 49.52 -17.50
C ASP A 65 29.14 48.96 -16.11
N ILE A 66 29.82 49.78 -15.27
CA ILE A 66 30.10 49.47 -13.87
C ILE A 66 28.78 49.38 -13.08
N GLU A 67 27.89 50.36 -13.25
CA GLU A 67 26.59 50.37 -12.58
C GLU A 67 25.71 49.18 -13.01
N ALA A 68 25.71 48.83 -14.28
CA ALA A 68 24.99 47.63 -14.78
C ALA A 68 25.58 46.34 -14.22
N GLY A 69 26.90 46.21 -14.13
CA GLY A 69 27.59 45.10 -13.49
C GLY A 69 27.28 44.96 -12.00
N VAL A 70 27.30 46.09 -11.28
CA VAL A 70 26.92 46.16 -9.85
C VAL A 70 25.44 45.77 -9.66
N LYS A 71 24.56 46.22 -10.55
CA LYS A 71 23.14 45.85 -10.53
C LYS A 71 22.96 44.37 -10.78
N ALA A 72 23.67 43.78 -11.74
CA ALA A 72 23.65 42.31 -11.98
C ALA A 72 24.14 41.49 -10.76
N LEU A 73 25.25 41.94 -10.14
CA LEU A 73 25.74 41.39 -8.88
C LEU A 73 24.71 41.51 -7.74
N GLY A 74 23.97 42.63 -7.71
CA GLY A 74 22.89 42.85 -6.75
C GLY A 74 21.80 41.80 -6.83
N TYR A 75 21.46 41.31 -8.02
CA TYR A 75 20.50 40.19 -8.17
C TYR A 75 21.03 38.88 -7.57
N VAL A 76 22.32 38.56 -7.81
CA VAL A 76 22.95 37.36 -7.24
C VAL A 76 23.06 37.47 -5.72
N THR A 77 23.50 38.61 -5.20
CA THR A 77 23.63 38.80 -3.74
C THR A 77 22.29 38.85 -3.02
N SER A 78 21.24 39.40 -3.63
CA SER A 78 19.89 39.39 -3.07
C SER A 78 19.33 37.97 -2.94
N VAL A 79 19.54 37.11 -3.94
CA VAL A 79 19.16 35.71 -3.89
C VAL A 79 19.94 34.94 -2.82
N ARG A 80 21.28 35.15 -2.78
CA ARG A 80 22.14 34.56 -1.72
C ARG A 80 21.71 35.00 -0.31
N ARG A 81 21.32 36.27 -0.14
CA ARG A 81 20.84 36.77 1.15
C ARG A 81 19.49 36.18 1.54
N ALA A 82 18.55 36.09 0.60
CA ALA A 82 17.24 35.50 0.82
C ALA A 82 17.36 34.03 1.19
N GLU A 83 18.30 33.28 0.61
CA GLU A 83 18.55 31.90 0.91
C GLU A 83 19.25 31.68 2.25
N ARG A 84 20.23 32.51 2.61
CA ARG A 84 20.82 32.51 3.95
C ARG A 84 19.76 32.75 5.02
N MET A 85 18.81 33.63 4.77
CA MET A 85 17.67 33.86 5.68
C MET A 85 16.70 32.69 5.72
N LYS A 86 16.53 31.95 4.62
CA LYS A 86 15.75 30.69 4.60
C LYS A 86 16.48 29.55 5.28
N ALA A 87 17.79 29.40 5.04
CA ALA A 87 18.63 28.40 5.67
C ALA A 87 18.79 28.63 7.19
N ALA A 88 18.73 29.89 7.64
CA ALA A 88 18.73 30.24 9.06
C ALA A 88 17.42 29.85 9.79
N ARG A 89 16.34 29.57 9.08
CA ARG A 89 15.14 28.96 9.65
C ARG A 89 15.31 27.45 9.60
N PHE A 90 15.85 26.90 10.69
CA PHE A 90 15.90 25.45 10.88
C PHE A 90 14.48 24.88 10.73
N ASN A 91 14.30 24.04 9.73
CA ASN A 91 13.06 23.28 9.55
C ASN A 91 13.36 21.82 9.87
N PRO A 92 12.98 21.32 11.05
CA PRO A 92 13.28 19.95 11.45
C PRO A 92 12.63 18.90 10.55
N LEU A 93 11.61 19.30 9.77
CA LEU A 93 10.93 18.42 8.81
C LEU A 93 11.63 18.34 7.45
N PHE A 94 12.63 19.20 7.20
CA PHE A 94 13.36 19.22 5.94
C PHE A 94 14.83 19.56 6.16
N ILE A 95 15.67 18.54 6.14
CA ILE A 95 17.12 18.64 6.30
C ILE A 95 17.77 18.17 5.01
N ASN A 96 18.60 18.98 4.38
CA ASN A 96 19.35 18.58 3.19
C ASN A 96 20.83 18.40 3.55
N ILE A 97 21.34 17.20 3.38
CA ILE A 97 22.70 16.78 3.70
C ILE A 97 23.44 16.58 2.37
N PRO A 98 24.40 17.46 2.03
CA PRO A 98 25.24 17.24 0.86
C PRO A 98 26.16 16.03 1.10
N LEU A 99 26.20 15.09 0.14
CA LEU A 99 27.01 13.87 0.26
C LEU A 99 28.36 14.02 -0.45
N PHE A 100 28.34 14.12 -1.77
CA PHE A 100 29.56 14.21 -2.59
C PHE A 100 29.34 14.92 -3.92
N ASP A 101 30.44 15.39 -4.55
CA ASP A 101 30.42 15.95 -5.92
C ASP A 101 30.45 14.80 -6.94
N VAL A 102 29.46 14.79 -7.84
CA VAL A 102 29.34 13.81 -8.92
C VAL A 102 30.22 14.16 -10.11
N GLY A 103 30.58 15.45 -10.27
CA GLY A 103 31.34 15.95 -11.41
C GLY A 103 32.60 15.16 -11.76
N PRO A 104 33.45 14.76 -10.80
CA PRO A 104 34.66 13.97 -11.05
C PRO A 104 34.41 12.60 -11.67
N TRP A 105 33.23 12.01 -11.48
CA TRP A 105 32.86 10.67 -11.98
C TRP A 105 32.30 10.71 -13.40
N GLN A 106 31.77 11.87 -13.85
CA GLN A 106 31.12 12.01 -15.15
C GLN A 106 32.02 11.71 -16.34
N PRO A 107 33.32 12.10 -16.40
CA PRO A 107 34.17 11.77 -17.53
C PRO A 107 34.31 10.26 -17.77
N GLY A 108 34.34 9.45 -16.72
CA GLY A 108 34.35 7.99 -16.82
C GLY A 108 33.04 7.43 -17.37
N LEU A 109 31.92 8.08 -17.07
CA LEU A 109 30.59 7.66 -17.48
C LEU A 109 30.23 8.18 -18.90
N GLN A 110 30.92 9.17 -19.43
CA GLN A 110 30.56 9.90 -20.66
C GLN A 110 30.34 8.99 -21.87
N ARG A 111 31.27 8.07 -22.14
CA ARG A 111 31.19 7.18 -23.31
C ARG A 111 30.00 6.22 -23.19
N PHE A 112 29.79 5.68 -22.01
CA PHE A 112 28.65 4.81 -21.73
C PHE A 112 27.34 5.56 -21.88
N SER A 113 27.21 6.72 -21.26
CA SER A 113 25.99 7.53 -21.26
C SER A 113 25.57 7.96 -22.67
N THR A 114 26.52 8.46 -23.48
CA THR A 114 26.23 8.90 -24.85
C THR A 114 25.84 7.74 -25.78
N TRP A 115 26.40 6.56 -25.56
CA TRP A 115 26.03 5.35 -26.29
C TRP A 115 24.68 4.80 -25.80
N PHE A 116 24.50 4.68 -24.47
CA PHE A 116 23.34 4.00 -23.85
C PHE A 116 22.04 4.80 -24.05
N VAL A 117 22.05 6.13 -23.88
CA VAL A 117 20.88 7.02 -24.02
C VAL A 117 20.43 7.18 -25.50
N GLY A 118 20.74 6.27 -26.34
CA GLY A 118 20.33 6.23 -27.73
C GLY A 118 19.45 5.00 -28.04
N TRP A 119 19.75 4.40 -29.17
CA TRP A 119 19.06 3.20 -29.65
C TRP A 119 19.16 1.99 -28.69
N PRO A 120 20.28 1.78 -27.90
CA PRO A 120 20.34 0.64 -26.99
C PRO A 120 19.28 0.71 -25.89
N LEU A 121 19.07 1.90 -25.30
CA LEU A 121 18.02 2.11 -24.30
C LEU A 121 16.63 1.84 -24.89
N THR A 122 16.38 2.31 -26.11
CA THR A 122 15.10 2.09 -26.80
C THR A 122 14.85 0.61 -27.06
N LEU A 123 15.87 -0.14 -27.52
CA LEU A 123 15.75 -1.59 -27.71
C LEU A 123 15.55 -2.34 -26.39
N LEU A 124 16.27 -1.95 -25.33
CA LEU A 124 16.12 -2.53 -24.01
C LEU A 124 14.70 -2.33 -23.49
N MET A 125 14.19 -1.10 -23.59
CA MET A 125 12.80 -0.78 -23.19
C MET A 125 11.79 -1.59 -23.99
N LEU A 126 11.96 -1.66 -25.31
CA LEU A 126 11.05 -2.43 -26.17
C LEU A 126 11.10 -3.92 -25.82
N GLY A 127 12.29 -4.51 -25.65
CA GLY A 127 12.45 -5.91 -25.27
C GLY A 127 11.82 -6.24 -23.93
N LEU A 128 12.10 -5.43 -22.89
CA LEU A 128 11.48 -5.63 -21.57
C LEU A 128 9.95 -5.45 -21.61
N THR A 129 9.47 -4.48 -22.39
CA THR A 129 8.02 -4.27 -22.55
C THR A 129 7.37 -5.48 -23.20
N VAL A 130 7.93 -5.97 -24.32
CA VAL A 130 7.39 -7.14 -25.03
C VAL A 130 7.36 -8.37 -24.12
N VAL A 131 8.47 -8.66 -23.43
CA VAL A 131 8.55 -9.79 -22.50
C VAL A 131 7.53 -9.63 -21.35
N SER A 132 7.43 -8.45 -20.76
CA SER A 132 6.47 -8.17 -19.67
C SER A 132 5.02 -8.33 -20.13
N VAL A 133 4.68 -7.85 -21.32
CA VAL A 133 3.34 -8.00 -21.89
C VAL A 133 3.00 -9.47 -22.14
N ILE A 134 3.93 -10.23 -22.73
CA ILE A 134 3.75 -11.68 -22.98
C ILE A 134 3.53 -12.42 -21.66
N LEU A 135 4.36 -12.18 -20.65
CA LEU A 135 4.23 -12.80 -19.33
C LEU A 135 2.94 -12.38 -18.64
N GLY A 136 2.54 -11.11 -18.73
CA GLY A 136 1.30 -10.60 -18.17
C GLY A 136 0.08 -11.28 -18.78
N ILE A 137 0.01 -11.41 -20.09
CA ILE A 137 -1.09 -12.08 -20.80
C ILE A 137 -1.14 -13.57 -20.44
N ARG A 138 0.01 -14.26 -20.45
CA ARG A 138 0.08 -15.69 -20.13
C ARG A 138 -0.37 -16.03 -18.71
N ASN A 139 -0.19 -15.12 -17.75
CA ASN A 139 -0.49 -15.32 -16.34
C ASN A 139 -1.67 -14.47 -15.86
N ASP A 140 -2.56 -14.03 -16.75
CA ASP A 140 -3.76 -13.24 -16.46
C ASP A 140 -3.48 -12.04 -15.53
N TRP A 141 -2.32 -11.40 -15.70
CA TRP A 141 -1.89 -10.26 -14.89
C TRP A 141 -1.97 -10.52 -13.37
N ALA A 142 -1.58 -11.71 -12.92
CA ALA A 142 -1.63 -12.14 -11.53
C ALA A 142 -0.95 -11.18 -10.54
N ILE A 143 -0.02 -10.34 -11.01
CA ILE A 143 0.64 -9.26 -10.23
C ILE A 143 -0.35 -8.27 -9.59
N ARG A 144 -1.60 -8.19 -10.09
CA ARG A 144 -2.63 -7.31 -9.51
C ARG A 144 -2.88 -7.60 -8.02
N SER A 145 -2.65 -8.83 -7.58
CA SER A 145 -2.80 -9.20 -6.17
C SER A 145 -1.82 -8.47 -5.25
N GLU A 146 -0.62 -8.13 -5.75
CA GLU A 146 0.40 -7.41 -4.97
C GLU A 146 -0.06 -5.97 -4.62
N PHE A 147 -0.89 -5.35 -5.49
CA PHE A 147 -1.45 -4.03 -5.22
C PHE A 147 -2.51 -4.02 -4.13
N ALA A 148 -3.12 -5.16 -3.82
CA ALA A 148 -4.15 -5.26 -2.78
C ALA A 148 -3.59 -5.14 -1.35
N GLY A 149 -2.31 -5.50 -1.15
CA GLY A 149 -1.64 -5.46 0.15
C GLY A 149 -0.91 -4.15 0.49
N LEU A 150 -1.05 -3.10 -0.34
CA LEU A 150 -0.26 -1.87 -0.25
C LEU A 150 -0.30 -1.14 1.10
N LEU A 151 -1.43 -1.20 1.79
CA LEU A 151 -1.65 -0.48 3.05
C LEU A 151 -1.41 -1.35 4.29
N GLN A 152 -0.88 -2.55 4.13
CA GLN A 152 -0.47 -3.39 5.25
C GLN A 152 0.83 -2.86 5.86
N ILE A 153 0.96 -2.96 7.18
CA ILE A 153 2.12 -2.41 7.90
C ILE A 153 3.44 -3.05 7.45
N GLU A 154 3.43 -4.34 7.17
CA GLU A 154 4.57 -5.10 6.67
C GLU A 154 5.04 -4.58 5.31
N THR A 155 4.10 -4.30 4.41
CA THR A 155 4.38 -3.72 3.09
C THR A 155 4.93 -2.30 3.21
N LEU A 156 4.37 -1.48 4.10
CA LEU A 156 4.86 -0.11 4.35
C LEU A 156 6.27 -0.10 4.94
N LEU A 157 6.57 -1.02 5.86
CA LEU A 157 7.92 -1.17 6.42
C LEU A 157 8.94 -1.60 5.36
N THR A 158 8.58 -2.56 4.53
CA THR A 158 9.43 -3.03 3.42
C THR A 158 9.62 -1.93 2.38
N PHE A 159 8.60 -1.15 2.06
CA PHE A 159 8.73 0.04 1.22
C PHE A 159 9.67 1.07 1.84
N GLY A 160 9.63 1.26 3.16
CA GLY A 160 10.56 2.13 3.88
C GLY A 160 12.02 1.78 3.64
N LEU A 161 12.34 0.50 3.48
CA LEU A 161 13.69 0.01 3.21
C LEU A 161 14.05 0.02 1.72
N ILE A 162 13.13 -0.40 0.85
CA ILE A 162 13.36 -0.54 -0.60
C ILE A 162 13.36 0.83 -1.29
N ALA A 163 12.48 1.74 -0.92
CA ALA A 163 12.29 3.00 -1.62
C ALA A 163 13.54 3.90 -1.68
N PRO A 164 14.37 4.05 -0.63
CA PRO A 164 15.61 4.81 -0.75
C PRO A 164 16.58 4.22 -1.77
N VAL A 165 16.67 2.88 -1.85
CA VAL A 165 17.53 2.19 -2.82
C VAL A 165 17.02 2.43 -4.25
N LEU A 166 15.72 2.24 -4.47
CA LEU A 166 15.11 2.51 -5.77
C LEU A 166 15.26 3.98 -6.17
N LYS A 167 15.16 4.90 -5.20
CA LYS A 167 15.36 6.32 -5.46
C LYS A 167 16.81 6.64 -5.84
N ILE A 168 17.81 5.97 -5.27
CA ILE A 168 19.21 6.08 -5.73
C ILE A 168 19.35 5.68 -7.18
N VAL A 169 18.74 4.55 -7.58
CA VAL A 169 18.76 4.08 -8.97
C VAL A 169 18.06 5.07 -9.91
N HIS A 170 16.95 5.63 -9.49
CA HIS A 170 16.22 6.68 -10.19
C HIS A 170 17.10 7.93 -10.41
N GLU A 171 17.76 8.44 -9.35
CA GLU A 171 18.66 9.60 -9.43
C GLU A 171 19.88 9.30 -10.32
N PHE A 172 20.37 8.07 -10.33
CA PHE A 172 21.43 7.65 -11.24
C PHE A 172 20.98 7.75 -12.72
N GLY A 173 19.73 7.49 -13.02
CA GLY A 173 19.15 7.74 -14.35
C GLY A 173 19.31 9.18 -14.79
N HIS A 174 19.04 10.15 -13.90
CA HIS A 174 19.24 11.57 -14.17
C HIS A 174 20.72 11.90 -14.43
N VAL A 175 21.65 11.30 -13.68
CA VAL A 175 23.10 11.48 -13.89
C VAL A 175 23.52 10.98 -15.26
N VAL A 176 23.04 9.80 -15.68
CA VAL A 176 23.33 9.21 -17.00
C VAL A 176 22.83 10.12 -18.13
N ALA A 177 21.57 10.57 -18.04
CA ALA A 177 20.99 11.44 -19.08
C ALA A 177 21.65 12.83 -19.11
N ALA A 178 21.95 13.42 -17.96
CA ALA A 178 22.66 14.69 -17.86
C ALA A 178 24.07 14.59 -18.46
N THR A 179 24.80 13.51 -18.16
CA THR A 179 26.12 13.24 -18.72
C THR A 179 26.06 13.07 -20.25
N ALA A 180 25.06 12.34 -20.76
CA ALA A 180 24.84 12.18 -22.21
C ALA A 180 24.54 13.52 -22.90
N ALA A 181 23.81 14.41 -22.22
CA ALA A 181 23.50 15.77 -22.70
C ALA A 181 24.66 16.79 -22.52
N GLY A 182 25.81 16.36 -21.98
CA GLY A 182 26.95 17.24 -21.71
C GLY A 182 26.73 18.23 -20.55
N VAL A 183 25.78 17.93 -19.64
CA VAL A 183 25.44 18.73 -18.47
C VAL A 183 26.25 18.26 -17.28
N ARG A 184 26.85 19.18 -16.55
CA ARG A 184 27.56 18.85 -15.31
C ARG A 184 26.58 18.66 -14.17
N VAL A 185 26.64 17.49 -13.54
CA VAL A 185 25.95 17.20 -12.27
C VAL A 185 26.89 17.53 -11.13
N ARG A 186 26.50 18.47 -10.26
CA ARG A 186 27.41 18.98 -9.25
C ARG A 186 27.40 18.16 -7.97
N GLN A 187 26.23 17.91 -7.43
CA GLN A 187 26.12 17.38 -6.07
C GLN A 187 25.05 16.32 -5.97
N ALA A 188 25.41 15.20 -5.34
CA ALA A 188 24.47 14.27 -4.77
C ALA A 188 24.19 14.69 -3.32
N ALA A 189 22.94 14.69 -2.92
CA ALA A 189 22.48 15.06 -1.60
C ALA A 189 21.47 14.06 -1.06
N LEU A 190 21.36 13.99 0.26
CA LEU A 190 20.33 13.24 0.97
C LEU A 190 19.39 14.24 1.64
N SER A 191 18.18 14.36 1.13
CA SER A 191 17.13 15.17 1.72
C SER A 191 16.34 14.33 2.72
N LEU A 192 16.38 14.69 4.00
CA LEU A 192 15.54 14.08 5.02
C LEU A 192 14.22 14.87 5.08
N ILE A 193 13.14 14.25 4.63
CA ILE A 193 11.77 14.81 4.71
C ILE A 193 11.03 14.06 5.81
N ALA A 194 10.72 14.75 6.90
CA ALA A 194 10.15 14.11 8.10
C ALA A 194 11.01 12.90 8.57
N LEU A 195 12.34 13.04 8.52
CA LEU A 195 13.35 12.01 8.82
C LEU A 195 13.43 10.87 7.78
N TYR A 196 12.58 10.87 6.75
CA TYR A 196 12.65 9.88 5.69
C TYR A 196 13.73 10.27 4.65
N PRO A 197 14.71 9.38 4.37
CA PRO A 197 15.83 9.67 3.50
C PRO A 197 15.42 9.64 2.01
N LEU A 198 15.54 10.76 1.33
CA LEU A 198 15.31 10.91 -0.11
C LEU A 198 16.60 11.36 -0.80
N PRO A 199 17.29 10.49 -1.51
CA PRO A 199 18.40 10.86 -2.38
C PRO A 199 17.95 11.86 -3.45
N SER A 200 18.83 12.76 -3.85
CA SER A 200 18.60 13.72 -4.92
C SER A 200 19.91 14.14 -5.58
N VAL A 201 19.85 14.49 -6.86
CA VAL A 201 21.00 15.02 -7.62
C VAL A 201 20.70 16.41 -8.18
N ASP A 202 21.71 17.28 -8.19
CA ASP A 202 21.57 18.65 -8.70
C ASP A 202 21.92 18.71 -10.19
N CYS A 203 20.88 18.68 -11.02
CA CYS A 203 20.97 18.87 -12.47
C CYS A 203 20.61 20.29 -12.92
N SER A 204 20.61 21.29 -12.04
CA SER A 204 20.16 22.66 -12.33
C SER A 204 20.95 23.34 -13.48
N GLU A 205 22.17 22.89 -13.77
CA GLU A 205 22.95 23.39 -14.89
C GLU A 205 22.32 23.08 -16.26
N ALA A 206 21.44 22.06 -16.32
CA ALA A 206 20.68 21.73 -17.52
C ALA A 206 19.83 22.91 -18.04
N ASP A 207 19.33 23.74 -17.14
CA ASP A 207 18.52 24.90 -17.49
C ASP A 207 19.25 25.90 -18.39
N VAL A 208 20.59 25.93 -18.31
CA VAL A 208 21.45 26.91 -19.01
C VAL A 208 22.21 26.28 -20.16
N THR A 209 22.69 25.04 -19.99
CA THR A 209 23.62 24.39 -20.94
C THR A 209 22.93 23.43 -21.89
N ALA A 210 21.81 22.79 -21.46
CA ALA A 210 21.16 21.79 -22.28
C ALA A 210 20.19 22.39 -23.32
N SER A 211 20.10 21.75 -24.47
CA SER A 211 19.04 21.99 -25.43
C SER A 211 17.67 21.62 -24.82
N ARG A 212 16.59 22.10 -25.43
CA ARG A 212 15.23 21.74 -24.97
C ARG A 212 15.01 20.24 -24.92
N ALA A 213 15.44 19.52 -25.97
CA ALA A 213 15.36 18.07 -26.01
C ALA A 213 16.20 17.41 -24.90
N GLY A 214 17.41 17.93 -24.64
CA GLY A 214 18.28 17.48 -23.56
C GLY A 214 17.63 17.64 -22.18
N ARG A 215 16.99 18.81 -21.90
CA ARG A 215 16.27 19.01 -20.63
C ARG A 215 15.10 18.06 -20.45
N VAL A 216 14.30 17.85 -21.51
CA VAL A 216 13.19 16.87 -21.49
C VAL A 216 13.73 15.46 -21.22
N SER A 217 14.82 15.07 -21.90
CA SER A 217 15.45 13.77 -21.68
C SER A 217 15.95 13.59 -20.25
N ILE A 218 16.61 14.62 -19.69
CA ILE A 218 17.07 14.60 -18.29
C ILE A 218 15.89 14.47 -17.35
N SER A 219 14.83 15.25 -17.53
CA SER A 219 13.65 15.20 -16.66
C SER A 219 12.90 13.86 -16.74
N LEU A 220 12.85 13.22 -17.92
CA LEU A 220 12.19 11.91 -18.07
C LEU A 220 13.06 10.73 -17.63
N ALA A 221 14.37 10.93 -17.45
CA ALA A 221 15.32 9.84 -17.19
C ALA A 221 15.00 9.05 -15.93
N GLY A 222 14.57 9.70 -14.84
CA GLY A 222 14.14 9.05 -13.63
C GLY A 222 12.92 8.15 -13.86
N ILE A 223 11.92 8.64 -14.60
CA ILE A 223 10.71 7.88 -14.94
C ILE A 223 11.05 6.67 -15.81
N VAL A 224 11.93 6.84 -16.80
CA VAL A 224 12.43 5.75 -17.66
C VAL A 224 13.16 4.70 -16.84
N THR A 225 13.98 5.13 -15.88
CA THR A 225 14.70 4.24 -14.98
C THR A 225 13.75 3.45 -14.09
N ASP A 226 12.76 4.10 -13.48
CA ASP A 226 11.72 3.43 -12.68
C ASP A 226 10.97 2.39 -13.52
N PHE A 227 10.68 2.71 -14.79
CA PHE A 227 9.99 1.79 -15.70
C PHE A 227 10.86 0.57 -16.05
N LEU A 228 12.17 0.77 -16.31
CA LEU A 228 13.12 -0.32 -16.52
C LEU A 228 13.22 -1.25 -15.31
N VAL A 229 13.35 -0.66 -14.12
CA VAL A 229 13.41 -1.40 -12.85
C VAL A 229 12.11 -2.16 -12.62
N GLY A 230 10.96 -1.52 -12.81
CA GLY A 230 9.65 -2.14 -12.65
C GLY A 230 9.43 -3.34 -13.59
N MET A 231 9.77 -3.19 -14.88
CA MET A 231 9.66 -4.29 -15.85
C MET A 231 10.63 -5.44 -15.54
N THR A 232 11.87 -5.12 -15.17
CA THR A 232 12.84 -6.14 -14.76
C THR A 232 12.36 -6.89 -13.53
N ALA A 233 11.86 -6.18 -12.52
CA ALA A 233 11.29 -6.78 -11.33
C ALA A 233 10.03 -7.62 -11.63
N PHE A 234 9.21 -7.21 -12.60
CA PHE A 234 8.05 -7.98 -13.04
C PHE A 234 8.44 -9.31 -13.66
N ILE A 235 9.50 -9.33 -14.48
CA ILE A 235 10.04 -10.55 -15.05
C ILE A 235 10.61 -11.43 -13.93
N LEU A 236 11.40 -10.87 -13.02
CA LEU A 236 11.94 -11.59 -11.87
C LEU A 236 10.84 -12.16 -10.96
N TRP A 237 9.74 -11.46 -10.77
CA TRP A 237 8.58 -11.93 -10.02
C TRP A 237 7.97 -13.21 -10.61
N HIS A 238 7.99 -13.35 -11.96
CA HIS A 238 7.54 -14.57 -12.64
C HIS A 238 8.54 -15.71 -12.56
N LEU A 239 9.84 -15.40 -12.52
CA LEU A 239 10.91 -16.41 -12.53
C LEU A 239 11.30 -16.87 -11.10
N ALA A 240 10.93 -16.12 -10.07
CA ALA A 240 11.30 -16.43 -8.70
C ALA A 240 10.56 -17.67 -8.18
N GLU A 241 11.30 -18.66 -7.69
CA GLU A 241 10.79 -19.89 -7.10
C GLU A 241 10.49 -19.74 -5.58
N GLY A 242 11.17 -18.79 -4.89
CA GLY A 242 11.03 -18.56 -3.45
C GLY A 242 10.05 -17.44 -3.12
N ASP A 243 9.22 -17.63 -2.09
CA ASP A 243 8.20 -16.65 -1.65
C ASP A 243 8.78 -15.29 -1.29
N VAL A 244 9.95 -15.25 -0.62
CA VAL A 244 10.61 -14.00 -0.23
C VAL A 244 11.09 -13.23 -1.46
N ALA A 245 11.77 -13.89 -2.40
CA ALA A 245 12.28 -13.25 -3.61
C ALA A 245 11.12 -12.73 -4.49
N ARG A 246 10.07 -13.52 -4.61
CA ARG A 246 8.84 -13.15 -5.32
C ARG A 246 8.14 -11.98 -4.65
N GLY A 247 8.01 -11.98 -3.32
CA GLY A 247 7.42 -10.88 -2.56
C GLY A 247 8.18 -9.57 -2.73
N VAL A 248 9.52 -9.60 -2.61
CA VAL A 248 10.38 -8.42 -2.83
C VAL A 248 10.25 -7.90 -4.26
N ALA A 249 10.31 -8.79 -5.27
CA ALA A 249 10.15 -8.39 -6.67
C ALA A 249 8.76 -7.76 -6.91
N GLY A 250 7.69 -8.33 -6.36
CA GLY A 250 6.34 -7.78 -6.40
C GLY A 250 6.26 -6.37 -5.81
N GLN A 251 6.88 -6.15 -4.66
CA GLN A 251 6.93 -4.83 -4.02
C GLN A 251 7.72 -3.80 -4.85
N VAL A 252 8.82 -4.21 -5.49
CA VAL A 252 9.56 -3.34 -6.41
C VAL A 252 8.70 -2.93 -7.60
N VAL A 253 7.94 -3.86 -8.21
CA VAL A 253 6.99 -3.54 -9.30
C VAL A 253 5.97 -2.51 -8.83
N VAL A 254 5.36 -2.76 -7.69
CA VAL A 254 4.32 -1.89 -7.13
C VAL A 254 4.88 -0.50 -6.83
N PHE A 255 6.02 -0.43 -6.15
CA PHE A 255 6.65 0.85 -5.81
C PHE A 255 7.05 1.63 -7.07
N SER A 256 7.77 1.00 -8.02
CA SER A 256 8.21 1.66 -9.25
C SER A 256 7.03 2.18 -10.06
N THR A 257 5.95 1.40 -10.17
CA THR A 257 4.73 1.80 -10.88
C THR A 257 4.03 2.98 -10.22
N LEU A 258 3.80 2.90 -8.90
CA LEU A 258 3.12 3.96 -8.16
C LEU A 258 3.95 5.24 -8.11
N ASN A 259 5.26 5.13 -7.81
CA ASN A 259 6.15 6.28 -7.75
C ASN A 259 6.23 6.99 -9.11
N SER A 260 6.37 6.23 -10.19
CA SER A 260 6.44 6.82 -11.53
C SER A 260 5.12 7.41 -11.98
N LEU A 261 4.00 6.69 -11.90
CA LEU A 261 2.73 7.16 -12.45
C LEU A 261 2.06 8.24 -11.59
N LEU A 262 2.00 8.04 -10.27
CA LEU A 262 1.29 8.98 -9.39
C LEU A 262 2.13 10.22 -9.09
N PHE A 263 3.43 10.08 -8.94
CA PHE A 263 4.27 11.21 -8.53
C PHE A 263 5.12 11.74 -9.67
N ASN A 264 6.08 10.95 -10.17
CA ASN A 264 7.12 11.46 -11.05
C ASN A 264 6.62 11.84 -12.44
N ALA A 265 5.74 11.06 -13.08
CA ALA A 265 5.19 11.36 -14.41
C ALA A 265 4.07 12.40 -14.38
N ASN A 266 3.56 12.74 -13.20
CA ASN A 266 2.43 13.66 -13.09
C ASN A 266 2.86 15.12 -13.28
N PRO A 267 2.30 15.85 -14.26
CA PRO A 267 2.67 17.24 -14.50
C PRO A 267 2.06 18.21 -13.47
N LEU A 268 1.21 17.76 -12.56
CA LEU A 268 0.54 18.61 -11.57
C LEU A 268 1.37 18.87 -10.31
N MET A 269 2.46 18.13 -10.11
CA MET A 269 3.44 18.37 -9.04
C MET A 269 4.78 18.79 -9.61
N LYS A 270 5.58 19.57 -8.86
CA LYS A 270 6.93 19.99 -9.26
C LYS A 270 7.93 18.83 -9.13
N LEU A 271 7.70 17.78 -9.89
CA LEU A 271 8.55 16.60 -10.04
C LEU A 271 8.93 16.44 -11.52
N ASP A 272 9.53 15.35 -11.90
CA ASP A 272 10.13 15.13 -13.22
C ASP A 272 9.16 15.40 -14.38
N GLY A 273 7.93 14.88 -14.29
CA GLY A 273 6.88 15.09 -15.29
C GLY A 273 6.47 16.54 -15.46
N TYR A 274 6.49 17.32 -14.39
CA TYR A 274 6.26 18.76 -14.47
C TYR A 274 7.38 19.45 -15.24
N TYR A 275 8.65 19.17 -14.92
CA TYR A 275 9.78 19.81 -15.62
C TYR A 275 9.83 19.40 -17.08
N ALA A 276 9.61 18.13 -17.40
CA ALA A 276 9.48 17.66 -18.77
C ALA A 276 8.32 18.38 -19.51
N GLY A 277 7.15 18.48 -18.89
CA GLY A 277 5.98 19.16 -19.44
C GLY A 277 6.20 20.64 -19.67
N VAL A 278 6.84 21.35 -18.73
CA VAL A 278 7.18 22.76 -18.81
C VAL A 278 8.13 23.02 -19.99
N ASP A 279 9.13 22.17 -20.16
CA ASP A 279 10.07 22.28 -21.29
C ASP A 279 9.40 21.90 -22.62
N LEU A 280 8.51 20.91 -22.66
CA LEU A 280 7.73 20.54 -23.85
C LEU A 280 6.77 21.66 -24.29
N ILE A 281 6.13 22.36 -23.34
CA ILE A 281 5.22 23.46 -23.63
C ILE A 281 6.00 24.75 -23.88
N GLY A 282 7.22 24.88 -23.35
CA GLY A 282 8.05 26.08 -23.41
C GLY A 282 7.56 27.20 -22.49
N GLN A 283 6.88 26.86 -21.38
CA GLN A 283 6.38 27.83 -20.40
C GLN A 283 7.01 27.60 -19.04
N ARG A 284 8.06 28.32 -18.72
CA ARG A 284 8.70 28.26 -17.39
C ARG A 284 7.80 28.83 -16.30
N ASN A 285 8.01 28.33 -15.08
CA ASN A 285 7.25 28.75 -13.89
C ASN A 285 5.72 28.56 -13.99
N LEU A 286 5.27 27.58 -14.80
CA LEU A 286 3.86 27.29 -15.04
C LEU A 286 3.08 27.12 -13.73
N TYR A 287 3.60 26.32 -12.80
CA TYR A 287 2.98 26.08 -11.48
C TYR A 287 2.77 27.36 -10.67
N THR A 288 3.81 28.23 -10.59
CA THR A 288 3.73 29.47 -9.82
C THR A 288 2.74 30.44 -10.44
N ARG A 289 2.78 30.60 -11.78
CA ARG A 289 1.85 31.46 -12.53
C ARG A 289 0.41 30.96 -12.41
N ALA A 290 0.21 29.64 -12.50
CA ALA A 290 -1.11 29.03 -12.35
C ALA A 290 -1.67 29.20 -10.94
N SER A 291 -0.84 28.96 -9.91
CA SER A 291 -1.23 29.17 -8.51
C SER A 291 -1.59 30.64 -8.22
N GLN A 292 -0.83 31.58 -8.79
CA GLN A 292 -1.15 33.01 -8.67
C GLN A 292 -2.47 33.34 -9.36
N ARG A 293 -2.71 32.82 -10.57
CA ARG A 293 -3.98 33.03 -11.28
C ARG A 293 -5.16 32.43 -10.56
N LEU A 294 -5.01 31.21 -9.99
CA LEU A 294 -6.04 30.61 -9.15
C LEU A 294 -6.33 31.46 -7.91
N ALA A 295 -5.29 31.99 -7.26
CA ALA A 295 -5.43 32.88 -6.12
C ALA A 295 -6.11 34.21 -6.48
N GLU A 296 -5.82 34.80 -7.64
CA GLU A 296 -6.51 36.01 -8.16
C GLU A 296 -7.99 35.72 -8.44
N PHE A 297 -8.30 34.57 -9.08
CA PHE A 297 -9.68 34.12 -9.29
C PHE A 297 -10.42 33.89 -7.98
N GLY A 298 -9.80 33.18 -7.04
CA GLY A 298 -10.34 32.95 -5.71
C GLY A 298 -10.65 34.26 -4.97
N ARG A 299 -9.78 35.26 -5.10
CA ARG A 299 -10.05 36.60 -4.53
C ARG A 299 -11.23 37.29 -5.18
N SER A 300 -11.32 37.27 -6.50
CA SER A 300 -12.47 37.83 -7.20
C SER A 300 -13.75 37.17 -6.70
N LEU A 301 -13.72 35.86 -6.54
CA LEU A 301 -14.85 35.08 -6.03
C LEU A 301 -15.17 35.43 -4.57
N PHE A 302 -14.16 35.41 -3.67
CA PHE A 302 -14.36 35.69 -2.24
C PHE A 302 -14.66 37.16 -1.92
N SER A 303 -14.23 38.09 -2.78
CA SER A 303 -14.61 39.51 -2.66
C SER A 303 -15.93 39.85 -3.31
N LEU A 304 -16.65 38.87 -3.86
CA LEU A 304 -17.89 39.05 -4.62
C LEU A 304 -17.71 40.06 -5.78
N GLY A 305 -16.61 39.90 -6.51
CA GLY A 305 -16.28 40.73 -7.66
C GLY A 305 -15.69 42.13 -7.38
N ALA A 306 -15.48 42.47 -6.10
CA ALA A 306 -14.94 43.81 -5.72
C ALA A 306 -13.43 43.94 -6.00
N GLU A 307 -12.69 42.83 -6.00
CA GLU A 307 -11.25 42.79 -6.36
C GLU A 307 -10.97 41.59 -7.26
N GLY A 308 -10.05 41.81 -8.16
CA GLY A 308 -9.54 40.77 -9.03
C GLY A 308 -10.00 40.90 -10.45
N ALA A 309 -9.07 40.72 -11.37
CA ALA A 309 -9.41 40.59 -12.78
C ALA A 309 -9.96 39.17 -13.01
N VAL A 310 -11.20 39.05 -13.43
CA VAL A 310 -11.68 37.85 -14.09
C VAL A 310 -10.67 37.51 -15.18
N PRO A 311 -10.21 36.23 -15.30
CA PRO A 311 -9.25 35.86 -16.34
C PRO A 311 -9.77 36.28 -17.71
N ARG A 312 -9.22 37.39 -18.26
CA ARG A 312 -9.57 37.86 -19.60
C ARG A 312 -8.63 37.20 -20.61
N GLY A 313 -9.20 36.52 -21.61
CA GLY A 313 -8.48 35.80 -22.65
C GLY A 313 -8.33 34.30 -22.39
N SER A 314 -8.20 33.52 -23.47
CA SER A 314 -8.15 32.06 -23.46
C SER A 314 -7.00 31.47 -22.58
N GLY A 315 -5.87 32.16 -22.50
CA GLY A 315 -4.72 31.73 -21.65
C GLY A 315 -4.93 31.90 -20.14
N GLY A 316 -5.82 32.82 -19.72
CA GLY A 316 -6.08 33.07 -18.30
C GLY A 316 -6.89 31.94 -17.63
N TRP A 317 -7.88 31.41 -18.32
CA TRP A 317 -8.68 30.29 -17.84
C TRP A 317 -7.91 28.97 -17.84
N GLY A 318 -7.05 28.72 -18.85
CA GLY A 318 -6.19 27.56 -18.88
C GLY A 318 -5.23 27.49 -17.70
N LEU A 319 -4.62 28.63 -17.35
CA LEU A 319 -3.74 28.73 -16.15
C LEU A 319 -4.51 28.54 -14.85
N ALA A 320 -5.70 29.14 -14.72
CA ALA A 320 -6.54 28.97 -13.53
C ALA A 320 -7.00 27.51 -13.40
N GLY A 321 -7.42 26.88 -14.50
CA GLY A 321 -7.81 25.46 -14.54
C GLY A 321 -6.66 24.52 -14.17
N TYR A 322 -5.46 24.78 -14.71
CA TYR A 322 -4.27 24.02 -14.32
C TYR A 322 -3.93 24.24 -12.83
N GLY A 323 -4.04 25.48 -12.32
CA GLY A 323 -3.88 25.77 -10.90
C GLY A 323 -4.89 25.04 -10.01
N ALA A 324 -6.16 24.95 -10.44
CA ALA A 324 -7.19 24.18 -9.75
C ALA A 324 -6.87 22.68 -9.77
N ALA A 325 -6.47 22.14 -10.92
CA ALA A 325 -6.09 20.73 -11.04
C ALA A 325 -4.91 20.37 -10.13
N THR A 326 -3.86 21.24 -10.04
CA THR A 326 -2.74 21.04 -9.13
C THR A 326 -3.16 21.07 -7.66
N LEU A 327 -4.10 21.95 -7.31
CA LEU A 327 -4.63 22.03 -5.95
C LEU A 327 -5.42 20.76 -5.60
N VAL A 328 -6.37 20.36 -6.46
CA VAL A 328 -7.18 19.16 -6.25
C VAL A 328 -6.30 17.93 -6.14
N TYR A 329 -5.36 17.74 -7.08
CA TYR A 329 -4.45 16.60 -7.04
C TYR A 329 -3.65 16.54 -5.74
N ARG A 330 -3.06 17.66 -5.31
CA ARG A 330 -2.30 17.75 -4.07
C ARG A 330 -3.17 17.41 -2.86
N LEU A 331 -4.39 17.93 -2.81
CA LEU A 331 -5.33 17.64 -1.73
C LEU A 331 -5.71 16.16 -1.70
N THR A 332 -6.01 15.57 -2.85
CA THR A 332 -6.37 14.14 -2.97
C THR A 332 -5.23 13.23 -2.50
N ILE A 333 -4.02 13.41 -3.05
CA ILE A 333 -2.86 12.58 -2.69
C ILE A 333 -2.56 12.67 -1.19
N SER A 334 -2.55 13.88 -0.64
CA SER A 334 -2.22 14.03 0.78
C SER A 334 -3.33 13.53 1.69
N PHE A 335 -4.60 13.65 1.28
CA PHE A 335 -5.72 13.03 2.00
C PHE A 335 -5.60 11.51 1.96
N THR A 336 -5.27 10.92 0.81
CA THR A 336 -5.05 9.47 0.67
C THR A 336 -3.91 8.99 1.56
N ILE A 337 -2.76 9.67 1.54
CA ILE A 337 -1.61 9.34 2.40
C ILE A 337 -2.00 9.47 3.89
N LEU A 338 -2.70 10.54 4.25
CA LEU A 338 -3.17 10.75 5.61
C LEU A 338 -4.08 9.62 6.08
N MET A 339 -5.06 9.22 5.26
CA MET A 339 -5.98 8.13 5.58
C MET A 339 -5.29 6.77 5.67
N ALA A 340 -4.23 6.57 4.88
CA ALA A 340 -3.41 5.36 4.95
C ALA A 340 -2.57 5.27 6.23
N ILE A 341 -2.02 6.40 6.69
CA ILE A 341 -1.12 6.47 7.85
C ILE A 341 -1.91 6.53 9.17
N LEU A 342 -3.06 7.21 9.19
CA LEU A 342 -3.83 7.47 10.41
C LEU A 342 -4.12 6.22 11.24
N PRO A 343 -4.56 5.07 10.69
CA PRO A 343 -4.83 3.86 11.47
C PRO A 343 -3.57 3.20 12.03
N GLN A 344 -2.40 3.41 11.42
CA GLN A 344 -1.17 2.71 11.74
C GLN A 344 -0.44 3.29 12.97
N PHE A 345 -0.61 4.58 13.25
CA PHE A 345 0.14 5.30 14.28
C PHE A 345 -0.74 5.82 15.41
N LEU A 346 -1.70 5.06 15.91
CA LEU A 346 -2.53 5.38 17.09
C LEU A 346 -2.53 6.91 17.44
N GLY A 347 -2.20 7.34 18.65
CA GLY A 347 -2.25 8.75 19.04
C GLY A 347 -1.34 9.69 18.25
N LEU A 348 -0.13 9.26 17.85
CA LEU A 348 0.82 10.08 17.08
C LEU A 348 0.31 10.34 15.66
N GLY A 349 -0.31 9.33 15.03
CA GLY A 349 -0.93 9.46 13.72
C GLY A 349 -2.04 10.51 13.71
N MET A 350 -2.83 10.58 14.78
CA MET A 350 -3.88 11.58 14.92
C MET A 350 -3.32 13.01 15.03
N VAL A 351 -2.22 13.22 15.77
CA VAL A 351 -1.57 14.54 15.89
C VAL A 351 -0.96 14.96 14.55
N LEU A 352 -0.23 14.07 13.89
CA LEU A 352 0.34 14.33 12.55
C LEU A 352 -0.76 14.55 11.51
N GLY A 353 -1.85 13.79 11.60
CA GLY A 353 -3.00 13.92 10.74
C GLY A 353 -3.71 15.27 10.89
N LEU A 354 -3.97 15.71 12.10
CA LEU A 354 -4.54 17.03 12.37
C LEU A 354 -3.62 18.16 11.94
N TRP A 355 -2.32 18.02 12.18
CA TRP A 355 -1.32 18.99 11.72
C TRP A 355 -1.24 19.05 10.20
N GLY A 356 -1.19 17.90 9.53
CA GLY A 356 -1.23 17.81 8.08
C GLY A 356 -2.49 18.43 7.49
N ALA A 357 -3.64 18.12 8.06
CA ALA A 357 -4.93 18.70 7.68
C ALA A 357 -4.94 20.24 7.87
N TYR A 358 -4.42 20.74 8.99
CA TYR A 358 -4.27 22.18 9.22
C TYR A 358 -3.39 22.83 8.15
N VAL A 359 -2.19 22.32 7.96
CA VAL A 359 -1.21 22.90 6.99
C VAL A 359 -1.75 22.85 5.57
N MET A 360 -2.49 21.83 5.25
CA MET A 360 -2.92 21.53 3.89
C MET A 360 -4.24 22.20 3.53
N PHE A 361 -5.23 22.09 4.39
CA PHE A 361 -6.57 22.59 4.12
C PHE A 361 -6.80 23.97 4.72
N LEU A 362 -6.39 24.21 5.94
CA LEU A 362 -6.71 25.42 6.67
C LEU A 362 -5.69 26.53 6.45
N SER A 363 -4.39 26.23 6.44
CA SER A 363 -3.32 27.23 6.25
C SER A 363 -3.43 28.00 4.93
N PRO A 364 -3.74 27.41 3.76
CA PRO A 364 -3.93 28.17 2.52
C PRO A 364 -5.12 29.13 2.55
N PHE A 365 -6.17 28.80 3.31
CA PHE A 365 -7.32 29.68 3.51
C PHE A 365 -7.01 30.84 4.45
N LEU A 366 -6.15 30.59 5.44
CA LEU A 366 -5.76 31.61 6.44
C LEU A 366 -4.64 32.53 5.91
N ALA A 367 -3.77 32.03 5.05
CA ALA A 367 -2.69 32.80 4.46
C ALA A 367 -3.23 33.79 3.41
N ASP A 368 -2.86 35.05 3.54
CA ASP A 368 -3.10 36.05 2.48
C ASP A 368 -2.05 35.87 1.36
N PRO A 369 -2.46 35.42 0.17
CA PRO A 369 -1.54 35.13 -0.94
C PRO A 369 -0.94 36.38 -1.59
N VAL A 370 -1.29 37.59 -1.15
CA VAL A 370 -0.78 38.88 -1.75
C VAL A 370 -0.36 39.85 -0.67
N PRO A 371 0.69 40.66 -0.95
CA PRO A 371 1.18 41.70 -0.05
C PRO A 371 0.07 42.64 0.38
N LYS A 372 0.02 42.95 1.67
CA LYS A 372 -1.02 43.77 2.35
C LYS A 372 -1.22 45.18 1.78
N ALA A 373 -0.32 45.64 0.92
CA ALA A 373 -0.30 47.01 0.36
C ALA A 373 -1.28 47.26 -0.81
N ALA A 374 -1.90 46.22 -1.36
CA ALA A 374 -2.70 46.33 -2.59
C ALA A 374 -4.22 46.09 -2.43
N SER A 375 -4.70 45.75 -1.24
CA SER A 375 -6.13 45.40 -1.06
C SER A 375 -6.96 46.62 -0.64
N LYS A 376 -7.91 47.03 -1.47
CA LYS A 376 -8.90 48.09 -1.19
C LYS A 376 -10.19 47.55 -0.53
N VAL A 377 -10.32 46.21 -0.38
CA VAL A 377 -11.53 45.59 0.16
C VAL A 377 -11.46 45.42 1.69
N PRO A 378 -12.52 45.74 2.43
CA PRO A 378 -12.53 45.57 3.87
C PRO A 378 -12.39 44.11 4.24
N LYS A 379 -11.51 43.81 5.19
CA LYS A 379 -11.21 42.43 5.66
C LYS A 379 -12.47 41.64 5.99
N ARG A 380 -13.49 42.27 6.56
CA ARG A 380 -14.78 41.66 6.91
C ARG A 380 -15.47 41.03 5.69
N ARG A 381 -15.46 41.70 4.53
CA ARG A 381 -16.09 41.20 3.29
C ARG A 381 -15.35 39.99 2.74
N LEU A 382 -14.01 39.99 2.78
CA LEU A 382 -13.19 38.85 2.40
C LEU A 382 -13.43 37.63 3.30
N TRP A 383 -13.52 37.86 4.62
CA TRP A 383 -13.80 36.77 5.55
C TRP A 383 -15.22 36.21 5.39
N LEU A 384 -16.24 37.06 5.14
CA LEU A 384 -17.60 36.62 4.86
C LEU A 384 -17.66 35.81 3.55
N GLY A 385 -16.99 36.26 2.51
CA GLY A 385 -16.91 35.52 1.24
C GLY A 385 -16.20 34.18 1.41
N ARG A 386 -15.03 34.16 2.08
CA ARG A 386 -14.30 32.92 2.37
C ARG A 386 -15.13 31.96 3.24
N GLY A 387 -15.79 32.47 4.29
CA GLY A 387 -16.66 31.69 5.13
C GLY A 387 -17.85 31.10 4.38
N GLY A 388 -18.49 31.90 3.53
CA GLY A 388 -19.64 31.46 2.71
C GLY A 388 -19.24 30.36 1.70
N PHE A 389 -18.14 30.58 0.95
CA PHE A 389 -17.64 29.55 0.03
C PHE A 389 -17.08 28.33 0.74
N GLY A 390 -16.42 28.51 1.90
CA GLY A 390 -15.99 27.41 2.74
C GLY A 390 -17.16 26.57 3.25
N ALA A 391 -18.22 27.21 3.74
CA ALA A 391 -19.44 26.53 4.17
C ALA A 391 -20.13 25.80 3.00
N LEU A 392 -20.18 26.42 1.81
CA LEU A 392 -20.72 25.78 0.62
C LEU A 392 -19.90 24.54 0.22
N ALA A 393 -18.58 24.66 0.21
CA ALA A 393 -17.67 23.54 -0.12
C ALA A 393 -17.79 22.39 0.89
N VAL A 394 -17.83 22.70 2.19
CA VAL A 394 -18.11 21.72 3.25
C VAL A 394 -19.49 21.09 3.05
N GLY A 395 -20.50 21.90 2.74
CA GLY A 395 -21.84 21.39 2.43
C GLY A 395 -21.81 20.39 1.28
N ILE A 396 -21.18 20.74 0.14
CA ILE A 396 -21.07 19.83 -1.02
C ILE A 396 -20.36 18.53 -0.63
N VAL A 397 -19.26 18.61 0.12
CA VAL A 397 -18.51 17.41 0.59
C VAL A 397 -19.37 16.57 1.53
N MET A 398 -20.13 17.19 2.42
CA MET A 398 -21.01 16.48 3.36
C MET A 398 -22.10 15.68 2.69
N PHE A 399 -22.57 16.14 1.52
CA PHE A 399 -23.61 15.44 0.73
C PHE A 399 -23.04 14.50 -0.33
N LEU A 400 -21.71 14.38 -0.47
CA LEU A 400 -21.10 13.46 -1.43
C LEU A 400 -21.43 12.00 -1.05
N PRO A 401 -22.06 11.22 -1.97
CA PRO A 401 -22.39 9.83 -1.68
C PRO A 401 -21.15 8.95 -1.72
N LEU A 402 -20.77 8.41 -0.57
CA LEU A 402 -19.66 7.45 -0.43
C LEU A 402 -20.20 6.04 -0.17
N PRO A 403 -19.51 4.98 -0.62
CA PRO A 403 -19.92 3.61 -0.35
C PRO A 403 -19.87 3.32 1.15
N PHE A 404 -21.00 2.81 1.69
CA PHE A 404 -21.09 2.42 3.09
C PHE A 404 -20.88 0.91 3.18
N THR A 405 -19.67 0.51 3.60
CA THR A 405 -19.23 -0.88 3.58
C THR A 405 -18.68 -1.32 4.93
N LEU A 406 -18.85 -2.60 5.25
CA LEU A 406 -18.29 -3.26 6.42
C LEU A 406 -17.47 -4.45 5.96
N VAL A 407 -16.23 -4.58 6.43
CA VAL A 407 -15.37 -5.74 6.17
C VAL A 407 -15.21 -6.54 7.44
N LEU A 408 -15.46 -7.84 7.36
CA LEU A 408 -15.38 -8.76 8.48
C LEU A 408 -14.54 -9.98 8.12
N PRO A 409 -13.70 -10.48 9.05
CA PRO A 409 -13.08 -11.78 8.90
C PRO A 409 -14.10 -12.87 9.10
N LEU A 410 -14.07 -13.91 8.27
CA LEU A 410 -14.89 -15.10 8.38
C LEU A 410 -14.00 -16.32 8.61
N ARG A 411 -14.56 -17.30 9.30
CA ARG A 411 -13.96 -18.62 9.48
C ARG A 411 -14.91 -19.68 8.94
N LEU A 412 -14.36 -20.79 8.49
CA LEU A 412 -15.18 -21.94 8.11
C LEU A 412 -15.95 -22.41 9.34
N ASP A 413 -17.28 -22.49 9.21
CA ASP A 413 -18.17 -22.95 10.29
C ASP A 413 -18.11 -24.48 10.42
N ASP A 414 -18.20 -24.93 11.64
CA ASP A 414 -18.10 -26.38 12.00
C ASP A 414 -19.21 -27.24 11.39
N ALA A 415 -20.25 -26.67 10.84
CA ALA A 415 -21.42 -27.38 10.29
C ALA A 415 -21.13 -28.18 9.00
N GLY A 416 -19.94 -28.08 8.43
CA GLY A 416 -19.59 -28.72 7.16
C GLY A 416 -18.62 -29.90 7.27
N TYR A 417 -18.11 -30.23 8.46
CA TYR A 417 -17.20 -31.35 8.64
C TYR A 417 -17.62 -32.26 9.79
N TYR A 418 -17.14 -33.48 9.78
CA TYR A 418 -17.28 -34.41 10.91
C TYR A 418 -15.91 -34.81 11.45
N ALA A 419 -15.85 -34.94 12.79
CA ALA A 419 -14.64 -35.41 13.42
C ALA A 419 -14.47 -36.89 13.18
N VAL A 420 -13.33 -37.31 12.68
CA VAL A 420 -12.94 -38.69 12.60
C VAL A 420 -12.30 -39.08 13.91
N THR A 421 -12.93 -40.00 14.64
CA THR A 421 -12.49 -40.42 15.98
C THR A 421 -12.10 -41.92 16.00
N VAL A 422 -11.25 -42.25 16.94
CA VAL A 422 -10.88 -43.64 17.25
C VAL A 422 -12.05 -44.38 17.86
N GLN A 423 -12.36 -45.57 17.36
CA GLN A 423 -13.43 -46.40 17.92
C GLN A 423 -12.93 -47.35 19.01
N SER A 424 -11.70 -47.85 18.89
CA SER A 424 -11.07 -48.76 19.87
C SER A 424 -9.69 -48.25 20.25
N SER A 425 -9.36 -48.27 21.56
CA SER A 425 -8.07 -47.75 22.06
C SER A 425 -6.91 -48.63 21.60
N GLY A 426 -5.79 -47.97 21.22
CA GLY A 426 -4.60 -48.65 20.74
C GLY A 426 -3.41 -47.75 20.46
N PHE A 427 -2.27 -48.35 20.16
CA PHE A 427 -1.06 -47.66 19.77
C PHE A 427 -1.06 -47.40 18.27
N VAL A 428 -0.67 -46.20 17.87
CA VAL A 428 -0.50 -45.83 16.45
C VAL A 428 0.61 -46.66 15.84
N MET A 429 0.30 -47.45 14.83
CA MET A 429 1.26 -48.34 14.14
C MET A 429 2.10 -47.56 13.13
N ASP A 430 1.45 -46.73 12.35
CA ASP A 430 2.09 -45.99 11.24
C ASP A 430 1.57 -44.57 11.21
N ARG A 431 2.25 -43.72 10.42
CA ARG A 431 1.79 -42.35 10.26
C ARG A 431 0.37 -42.28 9.72
N ALA A 432 -0.44 -41.40 10.28
CA ALA A 432 -1.75 -41.09 9.74
C ALA A 432 -1.65 -40.72 8.25
N ARG A 433 -2.68 -41.06 7.47
CA ARG A 433 -2.78 -40.69 6.08
C ARG A 433 -2.54 -39.17 5.95
N PRO A 434 -1.68 -38.69 5.02
CA PRO A 434 -1.50 -37.28 4.81
C PRO A 434 -2.80 -36.61 4.34
N ALA A 435 -2.92 -35.30 4.56
CA ALA A 435 -4.08 -34.54 4.12
C ALA A 435 -4.33 -34.73 2.61
N GLY A 436 -5.58 -35.04 2.24
CA GLY A 436 -5.92 -35.26 0.84
C GLY A 436 -7.30 -35.90 0.67
N LEU A 437 -7.68 -36.08 -0.61
CA LEU A 437 -8.94 -36.77 -0.97
C LEU A 437 -8.94 -38.22 -0.53
N ALA A 438 -10.02 -38.66 0.10
CA ALA A 438 -10.20 -40.02 0.57
C ALA A 438 -11.61 -40.54 0.23
N LYS A 439 -11.68 -41.80 -0.18
CA LYS A 439 -12.94 -42.48 -0.52
C LYS A 439 -13.46 -43.25 0.67
N PRO A 440 -14.76 -43.60 0.69
CA PRO A 440 -15.33 -44.49 1.72
C PRO A 440 -14.53 -45.80 1.82
N GLY A 441 -14.16 -46.17 3.04
CA GLY A 441 -13.37 -47.37 3.30
C GLY A 441 -11.85 -47.19 3.26
N ASP A 442 -11.33 -46.05 2.76
CA ASP A 442 -9.89 -45.75 2.77
C ASP A 442 -9.35 -45.74 4.21
N LEU A 443 -8.22 -46.38 4.44
CA LEU A 443 -7.55 -46.43 5.74
C LEU A 443 -6.92 -45.07 6.04
N LEU A 444 -7.31 -44.46 7.16
CA LEU A 444 -6.81 -43.18 7.63
C LEU A 444 -5.72 -43.33 8.70
N LEU A 445 -5.95 -44.33 9.60
CA LEU A 445 -5.02 -44.62 10.68
C LEU A 445 -5.17 -46.09 11.07
N ALA A 446 -4.07 -46.79 11.30
CA ALA A 446 -4.02 -48.14 11.86
C ALA A 446 -3.51 -48.08 13.29
N LEU A 447 -4.22 -48.75 14.17
CA LEU A 447 -3.86 -48.91 15.58
C LEU A 447 -3.57 -50.39 15.86
N SER A 448 -2.70 -50.65 16.83
CA SER A 448 -2.43 -51.96 17.40
C SER A 448 -2.76 -51.95 18.90
N ASN A 449 -3.41 -52.99 19.33
CA ASN A 449 -3.64 -53.20 20.75
C ASN A 449 -3.20 -54.63 21.13
N PRO A 450 -2.00 -54.78 21.76
CA PRO A 450 -1.44 -56.06 22.12
C PRO A 450 -2.36 -56.90 23.07
N GLU A 451 -3.13 -56.21 23.90
CA GLU A 451 -4.08 -56.85 24.80
C GLU A 451 -5.24 -57.53 24.01
N THR A 452 -5.79 -56.80 23.04
CA THR A 452 -6.85 -57.31 22.16
C THR A 452 -6.35 -58.48 21.30
N GLU A 453 -5.10 -58.41 20.80
CA GLU A 453 -4.49 -59.53 20.08
C GLU A 453 -4.29 -60.78 20.95
N HIS A 454 -3.81 -60.59 22.18
CA HIS A 454 -3.61 -61.67 23.11
C HIS A 454 -4.96 -62.35 23.48
N LYS A 455 -5.99 -61.55 23.75
CA LYS A 455 -7.35 -62.03 24.05
C LYS A 455 -7.97 -62.77 22.87
N SER A 456 -7.72 -62.35 21.64
CA SER A 456 -8.16 -63.04 20.43
C SER A 456 -7.56 -64.44 20.35
N ARG A 457 -6.25 -64.57 20.53
CA ARG A 457 -5.57 -65.90 20.54
C ARG A 457 -6.06 -66.76 21.62
N LEU A 458 -6.34 -66.27 22.82
CA LEU A 458 -6.88 -67.03 23.95
C LEU A 458 -8.29 -67.55 23.63
N LEU A 459 -9.17 -66.71 23.11
CA LEU A 459 -10.52 -67.05 22.73
C LEU A 459 -10.58 -68.09 21.58
N GLU A 460 -9.67 -67.99 20.60
CA GLU A 460 -9.52 -68.96 19.52
C GLU A 460 -9.12 -70.35 20.07
N MET A 461 -8.20 -70.37 21.03
CA MET A 461 -7.83 -71.64 21.69
C MET A 461 -9.01 -72.24 22.52
N GLN A 462 -9.73 -71.36 23.24
CA GLN A 462 -10.92 -71.77 23.99
C GLN A 462 -12.04 -72.23 23.06
N SER A 463 -12.25 -71.66 21.90
CA SER A 463 -13.20 -72.08 20.89
C SER A 463 -12.86 -73.50 20.39
N ARG A 464 -11.59 -73.72 20.02
CA ARG A 464 -11.11 -75.04 19.57
C ARG A 464 -11.26 -76.10 20.68
N GLU A 465 -10.95 -75.77 21.94
CA GLU A 465 -11.17 -76.67 23.07
C GLU A 465 -12.64 -76.99 23.22
N ALA A 466 -13.53 -75.95 23.15
CA ALA A 466 -14.98 -76.17 23.24
C ALA A 466 -15.53 -77.00 22.08
N GLU A 467 -15.04 -76.81 20.86
CA GLU A 467 -15.40 -77.67 19.71
C GLU A 467 -14.98 -79.12 19.89
N LEU A 468 -13.72 -79.35 20.35
CA LEU A 468 -13.25 -80.73 20.63
C LEU A 468 -14.01 -81.40 21.73
N LEU A 469 -14.36 -80.64 22.80
CA LEU A 469 -15.23 -81.15 23.87
C LEU A 469 -16.60 -81.52 23.33
N LEU A 470 -17.21 -80.69 22.50
CA LEU A 470 -18.52 -80.98 21.89
C LEU A 470 -18.48 -82.25 21.01
N GLN A 471 -17.39 -82.39 20.21
CA GLN A 471 -17.21 -83.62 19.40
C GLN A 471 -17.08 -84.90 20.24
N ASN A 472 -16.32 -84.78 21.36
CA ASN A 472 -16.11 -85.94 22.23
C ASN A 472 -17.35 -86.29 23.09
N THR A 473 -18.17 -85.33 23.48
CA THR A 473 -19.34 -85.50 24.33
C THR A 473 -20.60 -85.92 23.58
N GLN A 474 -20.65 -85.82 22.25
CA GLN A 474 -21.77 -86.32 21.44
C GLN A 474 -22.04 -87.85 21.61
N SER A 475 -21.06 -88.65 22.13
CA SER A 475 -21.17 -90.07 22.38
C SER A 475 -21.37 -90.44 23.87
N VAL A 476 -21.32 -89.46 24.81
CA VAL A 476 -21.27 -89.81 26.27
C VAL A 476 -22.53 -89.39 27.03
N GLY A 477 -23.22 -88.30 26.71
CA GLY A 477 -24.46 -87.93 27.40
C GLY A 477 -25.03 -86.56 26.95
N LEU A 478 -26.38 -86.42 26.98
CA LEU A 478 -27.10 -85.23 26.47
C LEU A 478 -26.80 -83.97 27.30
N ALA A 479 -26.60 -84.07 28.61
CA ALA A 479 -26.35 -82.97 29.50
C ALA A 479 -24.94 -82.35 29.29
N GLU A 480 -23.91 -83.19 29.07
CA GLU A 480 -22.53 -82.80 28.81
C GLU A 480 -22.39 -82.16 27.43
N ALA A 481 -23.12 -82.65 26.45
CA ALA A 481 -23.18 -82.06 25.12
C ALA A 481 -23.83 -80.66 25.15
N GLN A 482 -24.91 -80.53 25.95
CA GLN A 482 -25.56 -79.21 26.13
C GLN A 482 -24.62 -78.20 26.81
N LEU A 483 -23.86 -78.61 27.83
CA LEU A 483 -22.91 -77.73 28.52
C LEU A 483 -21.73 -77.31 27.60
N ALA A 484 -21.23 -78.26 26.79
CA ALA A 484 -20.18 -77.95 25.80
C ALA A 484 -20.71 -77.01 24.72
N GLN A 485 -21.95 -77.13 24.29
CA GLN A 485 -22.60 -76.30 23.35
C GLN A 485 -22.82 -74.86 23.88
N GLU A 486 -23.22 -74.72 25.14
CA GLU A 486 -23.32 -73.41 25.81
C GLU A 486 -21.96 -72.73 25.96
N LYS A 487 -20.90 -73.47 26.32
CA LYS A 487 -19.53 -72.97 26.40
C LYS A 487 -19.08 -72.45 25.04
N LEU A 488 -19.29 -73.26 23.98
CA LEU A 488 -18.94 -72.83 22.62
C LEU A 488 -19.68 -71.53 22.22
N ARG A 489 -20.99 -71.48 22.45
CA ARG A 489 -21.82 -70.33 22.14
C ARG A 489 -21.35 -69.01 22.90
N SER A 490 -20.97 -69.20 24.16
CA SER A 490 -20.43 -68.11 24.98
C SER A 490 -19.11 -67.57 24.42
N VAL A 491 -18.19 -68.48 24.03
CA VAL A 491 -16.92 -68.13 23.45
C VAL A 491 -17.11 -67.50 22.08
N GLU A 492 -17.98 -67.97 21.23
CA GLU A 492 -18.32 -67.39 19.93
C GLU A 492 -18.89 -65.98 20.09
N THR A 493 -19.72 -65.74 21.11
CA THR A 493 -20.23 -64.38 21.40
C THR A 493 -19.12 -63.44 21.82
N GLN A 494 -18.17 -63.93 22.62
CA GLN A 494 -17.02 -63.15 23.03
C GLN A 494 -16.09 -62.87 21.83
N ILE A 495 -15.88 -63.80 20.92
CA ILE A 495 -15.16 -63.62 19.69
C ILE A 495 -15.82 -62.51 18.80
N ALA A 496 -17.16 -62.55 18.69
CA ALA A 496 -17.90 -61.58 17.91
C ALA A 496 -17.74 -60.13 18.48
N VAL A 497 -17.79 -59.99 19.80
CA VAL A 497 -17.54 -58.68 20.47
C VAL A 497 -16.12 -58.21 20.22
N LEU A 498 -15.14 -59.13 20.39
CA LEU A 498 -13.73 -58.79 20.18
C LEU A 498 -13.43 -58.45 18.71
N ALA A 499 -14.09 -59.12 17.77
CA ALA A 499 -13.96 -58.77 16.34
C ALA A 499 -14.43 -57.33 16.03
N THR A 500 -15.46 -56.87 16.74
CA THR A 500 -15.92 -55.48 16.63
C THR A 500 -14.87 -54.50 17.20
N GLU A 501 -14.25 -54.82 18.33
CA GLU A 501 -13.16 -54.04 18.91
C GLU A 501 -11.95 -54.02 17.97
N GLN A 502 -11.58 -55.13 17.36
CA GLN A 502 -10.48 -55.22 16.40
C GLN A 502 -10.78 -54.44 15.12
N ALA A 503 -12.02 -54.48 14.62
CA ALA A 503 -12.42 -53.65 13.48
C ALA A 503 -12.27 -52.17 13.78
N GLY A 504 -12.54 -51.74 15.02
CA GLY A 504 -12.38 -50.36 15.50
C GLY A 504 -10.94 -49.87 15.58
N LEU A 505 -9.91 -50.76 15.53
CA LEU A 505 -8.51 -50.39 15.45
C LEU A 505 -8.10 -49.86 14.07
N SER A 506 -8.92 -50.05 13.05
CA SER A 506 -8.72 -49.50 11.70
C SER A 506 -9.66 -48.33 11.49
N VAL A 507 -9.14 -47.12 11.65
CA VAL A 507 -9.91 -45.91 11.40
C VAL A 507 -10.01 -45.70 9.89
N ARG A 508 -11.24 -45.72 9.35
CA ARG A 508 -11.50 -45.60 7.92
C ARG A 508 -12.40 -44.42 7.60
N MET A 509 -12.28 -43.89 6.37
CA MET A 509 -13.14 -42.85 5.88
C MET A 509 -14.59 -43.33 5.71
N GLY A 510 -15.55 -42.56 6.23
CA GLY A 510 -16.97 -42.95 6.18
C GLY A 510 -17.69 -42.53 4.89
N ALA A 511 -17.26 -41.43 4.26
CA ALA A 511 -17.85 -40.88 3.05
C ALA A 511 -16.77 -40.27 2.14
N ASP A 512 -17.11 -40.05 0.87
CA ASP A 512 -16.21 -39.30 -0.04
C ASP A 512 -15.92 -37.90 0.52
N GLY A 513 -14.64 -37.55 0.63
CA GLY A 513 -14.28 -36.28 1.22
C GLY A 513 -12.78 -35.97 1.24
N PHE A 514 -12.45 -34.84 1.81
CA PHE A 514 -11.07 -34.44 2.08
C PHE A 514 -10.75 -34.67 3.56
N PHE A 515 -9.76 -35.49 3.83
CA PHE A 515 -9.30 -35.79 5.18
C PHE A 515 -8.14 -34.85 5.55
N LEU A 516 -8.21 -34.27 6.75
CA LEU A 516 -7.15 -33.49 7.38
C LEU A 516 -6.77 -34.14 8.71
N ALA A 517 -5.58 -34.72 8.79
CA ALA A 517 -5.07 -35.35 10.00
C ALA A 517 -4.84 -34.35 11.14
N ALA A 518 -5.13 -34.76 12.38
CA ALA A 518 -4.78 -33.97 13.56
C ALA A 518 -3.25 -33.94 13.76
N SER A 519 -2.74 -32.85 14.32
CA SER A 519 -1.33 -32.75 14.71
C SER A 519 -1.02 -33.63 15.90
N GLY A 520 0.14 -34.31 15.91
CA GLY A 520 0.62 -35.10 17.05
C GLY A 520 0.35 -36.60 16.97
N LEU A 521 -0.17 -37.11 15.87
CA LEU A 521 -0.34 -38.56 15.64
C LEU A 521 0.98 -39.22 15.24
N ALA A 522 1.88 -39.41 16.20
CA ALA A 522 3.16 -40.08 15.94
C ALA A 522 3.05 -41.60 16.13
N PRO A 523 3.78 -42.39 15.32
CA PRO A 523 3.89 -43.84 15.57
C PRO A 523 4.34 -44.10 17.01
N GLY A 524 3.65 -45.09 17.68
CA GLY A 524 3.90 -45.42 19.08
C GLY A 524 3.09 -44.60 20.10
N SER A 525 2.37 -43.54 19.72
CA SER A 525 1.45 -42.84 20.62
C SER A 525 0.22 -43.65 20.90
N PHE A 526 -0.30 -43.61 22.13
CA PHE A 526 -1.51 -44.29 22.53
C PHE A 526 -2.71 -43.38 22.40
N LEU A 527 -3.77 -43.86 21.74
CA LEU A 527 -5.03 -43.16 21.55
C LEU A 527 -6.15 -43.91 22.27
N VAL A 528 -7.05 -43.18 22.88
CA VAL A 528 -8.22 -43.71 23.57
C VAL A 528 -9.44 -43.63 22.65
N ALA A 529 -10.38 -44.54 22.80
CA ALA A 529 -11.65 -44.49 22.07
C ALA A 529 -12.33 -43.12 22.28
N GLY A 530 -12.69 -42.44 21.18
CA GLY A 530 -13.20 -41.07 21.18
C GLY A 530 -12.17 -40.03 20.83
N ASP A 531 -10.87 -40.31 20.86
CA ASP A 531 -9.83 -39.37 20.47
C ASP A 531 -9.95 -39.02 18.99
N ARG A 532 -9.70 -37.73 18.68
CA ARG A 532 -9.82 -37.19 17.35
C ARG A 532 -8.58 -37.47 16.49
N VAL A 533 -8.76 -38.23 15.42
CA VAL A 533 -7.73 -38.54 14.42
C VAL A 533 -7.58 -37.41 13.38
N GLY A 534 -8.68 -36.74 13.07
CA GLY A 534 -8.69 -35.68 12.07
C GLY A 534 -10.09 -35.15 11.82
N LEU A 535 -10.18 -34.34 10.77
CA LEU A 535 -11.43 -33.77 10.27
C LEU A 535 -11.68 -34.29 8.87
N ALA A 536 -12.91 -34.63 8.54
CA ALA A 536 -13.33 -35.01 7.21
C ALA A 536 -14.34 -34.00 6.65
N TYR A 537 -14.02 -33.43 5.51
CA TYR A 537 -14.86 -32.51 4.77
C TYR A 537 -15.51 -33.24 3.60
N PRO A 538 -16.85 -33.31 3.51
CA PRO A 538 -17.51 -33.98 2.41
C PRO A 538 -17.31 -33.22 1.07
N ILE A 539 -17.23 -33.94 -0.03
CA ILE A 539 -17.21 -33.40 -1.39
C ILE A 539 -18.62 -33.01 -1.79
N GLY A 540 -18.78 -31.81 -2.46
CA GLY A 540 -20.06 -31.40 -3.04
C GLY A 540 -21.00 -30.65 -2.09
N GLY A 541 -20.51 -30.09 -1.01
CA GLY A 541 -21.28 -29.24 -0.09
C GLY A 541 -21.12 -27.74 -0.39
N THR A 542 -22.08 -26.92 0.07
CA THR A 542 -21.91 -25.47 0.17
C THR A 542 -21.13 -25.15 1.45
N ALA A 543 -20.03 -24.39 1.32
CA ALA A 543 -19.27 -23.95 2.48
C ALA A 543 -20.11 -22.98 3.32
N ARG A 544 -20.14 -23.20 4.62
CA ARG A 544 -20.71 -22.26 5.57
C ARG A 544 -19.59 -21.57 6.31
N LEU A 545 -19.62 -20.24 6.29
CA LEU A 545 -18.67 -19.40 6.97
C LEU A 545 -19.36 -18.65 8.09
N ALA A 546 -18.68 -18.47 9.21
CA ALA A 546 -19.17 -17.68 10.33
C ALA A 546 -18.15 -16.64 10.75
N GLY A 547 -18.62 -15.48 11.19
CA GLY A 547 -17.78 -14.41 11.71
C GLY A 547 -18.52 -13.55 12.72
N ALA A 548 -17.75 -12.91 13.63
CA ALA A 548 -18.33 -11.98 14.60
C ALA A 548 -18.87 -10.75 13.91
N PHE A 549 -20.13 -10.40 14.19
CA PHE A 549 -20.81 -9.25 13.63
C PHE A 549 -20.96 -8.14 14.67
N PRO A 550 -20.52 -6.89 14.40
CA PRO A 550 -20.63 -5.81 15.37
C PRO A 550 -22.08 -5.39 15.58
N GLU A 551 -22.53 -5.35 16.84
CA GLU A 551 -23.89 -5.05 17.24
C GLU A 551 -24.43 -3.73 16.65
N ARG A 552 -23.59 -2.69 16.59
CA ARG A 552 -23.94 -1.39 16.01
C ARG A 552 -24.38 -1.43 14.55
N TRP A 553 -24.11 -2.53 13.81
CA TRP A 553 -24.46 -2.71 12.41
C TRP A 553 -25.73 -3.54 12.21
N VAL A 554 -26.31 -4.07 13.28
CA VAL A 554 -27.49 -4.96 13.21
C VAL A 554 -28.69 -4.25 12.61
N ASP A 555 -29.01 -3.05 13.09
CA ASP A 555 -30.11 -2.25 12.58
C ASP A 555 -29.94 -1.95 11.08
N GLU A 556 -28.70 -1.65 10.66
CA GLU A 556 -28.38 -1.40 9.26
C GLU A 556 -28.51 -2.65 8.41
N PHE A 557 -28.11 -3.79 8.94
CA PHE A 557 -28.24 -5.07 8.26
C PHE A 557 -29.70 -5.46 8.04
N GLN A 558 -30.53 -5.32 9.07
CA GLN A 558 -31.95 -5.65 9.01
C GLN A 558 -32.75 -4.69 8.11
N THR A 559 -32.38 -3.40 8.13
CA THR A 559 -33.14 -2.36 7.39
C THR A 559 -32.78 -2.33 5.91
N ARG A 560 -31.52 -2.64 5.52
CA ARG A 560 -31.02 -2.39 4.18
C ARG A 560 -30.67 -3.60 3.33
N ALA A 561 -30.80 -4.81 3.90
CA ALA A 561 -30.54 -6.05 3.17
C ALA A 561 -29.24 -6.00 2.35
N PRO A 562 -28.05 -5.95 2.98
CA PRO A 562 -26.79 -5.74 2.29
C PRO A 562 -26.45 -6.87 1.32
N THR A 563 -25.71 -6.57 0.28
CA THR A 563 -25.07 -7.57 -0.56
C THR A 563 -23.65 -7.81 -0.08
N GLY A 564 -23.19 -9.06 -0.11
CA GLY A 564 -21.86 -9.46 0.30
C GLY A 564 -20.95 -9.78 -0.87
N GLU A 565 -19.65 -9.52 -0.70
CA GLU A 565 -18.58 -10.02 -1.56
C GLU A 565 -17.56 -10.75 -0.68
N VAL A 566 -17.40 -12.05 -0.86
CA VAL A 566 -16.40 -12.83 -0.15
C VAL A 566 -15.12 -12.90 -0.98
N ARG A 567 -14.03 -12.52 -0.37
CA ARG A 567 -12.70 -12.64 -0.96
C ARG A 567 -12.15 -14.05 -0.70
N LEU A 568 -11.96 -14.80 -1.77
CA LEU A 568 -11.31 -16.10 -1.79
C LEU A 568 -10.00 -15.99 -2.58
N ASP A 569 -8.87 -16.08 -1.90
CA ASP A 569 -7.54 -15.99 -2.54
C ASP A 569 -7.39 -14.78 -3.48
N ARG A 570 -7.72 -14.96 -4.75
CA ARG A 570 -7.61 -13.96 -5.83
C ARG A 570 -8.92 -13.61 -6.50
N ARG A 571 -10.04 -14.19 -6.05
CA ARG A 571 -11.36 -13.96 -6.64
C ARG A 571 -12.34 -13.41 -5.61
N TYR A 572 -13.25 -12.58 -6.08
CA TYR A 572 -14.39 -12.14 -5.29
C TYR A 572 -15.61 -12.94 -5.71
N VAL A 573 -16.26 -13.55 -4.74
CA VAL A 573 -17.54 -14.27 -4.94
C VAL A 573 -18.64 -13.39 -4.38
N ALA A 574 -19.60 -13.01 -5.22
CA ALA A 574 -20.76 -12.25 -4.78
C ALA A 574 -21.69 -13.17 -3.96
N VAL A 575 -22.17 -12.67 -2.83
CA VAL A 575 -23.10 -13.34 -1.94
C VAL A 575 -24.39 -12.54 -1.89
N PRO A 576 -25.50 -13.08 -2.38
CA PRO A 576 -26.77 -12.43 -2.27
C PRO A 576 -27.23 -12.35 -0.80
N ASN A 577 -28.10 -11.38 -0.49
CA ASN A 577 -28.57 -11.20 0.88
C ASN A 577 -29.28 -12.43 1.46
N ALA A 578 -29.90 -13.27 0.63
CA ALA A 578 -30.56 -14.50 1.05
C ALA A 578 -29.62 -15.52 1.72
N ASP A 579 -28.33 -15.47 1.37
CA ASP A 579 -27.30 -16.37 1.91
C ASP A 579 -26.56 -15.76 3.12
N LEU A 580 -26.99 -14.57 3.59
CA LEU A 580 -26.46 -13.86 4.74
C LEU A 580 -27.45 -13.98 5.90
N ASN A 581 -27.08 -14.67 6.97
CA ASN A 581 -27.94 -14.85 8.14
C ASN A 581 -27.24 -14.36 9.42
N LEU A 582 -27.92 -13.54 10.19
CA LEU A 582 -27.48 -13.17 11.53
C LEU A 582 -28.13 -14.12 12.55
N THR A 583 -27.31 -14.72 13.38
CA THR A 583 -27.77 -15.53 14.52
C THR A 583 -27.25 -14.94 15.81
N ASP A 584 -28.09 -14.94 16.83
CA ASP A 584 -27.71 -14.58 18.20
C ASP A 584 -26.78 -15.68 18.72
N GLY A 585 -25.48 -15.37 18.79
CA GLY A 585 -24.47 -16.31 19.24
C GLY A 585 -24.58 -16.52 20.75
N ALA A 586 -24.61 -17.76 21.15
CA ALA A 586 -24.53 -18.15 22.56
C ALA A 586 -23.16 -17.92 23.21
N VAL A 587 -22.17 -17.41 22.45
CA VAL A 587 -20.79 -17.21 22.90
C VAL A 587 -20.62 -15.80 23.43
N THR A 588 -20.56 -15.67 24.73
CA THR A 588 -20.09 -14.45 25.39
C THR A 588 -18.57 -14.39 25.26
N ASP A 589 -18.04 -13.31 24.70
CA ASP A 589 -16.59 -13.09 24.65
C ASP A 589 -16.06 -13.07 26.10
N PRO A 590 -15.17 -14.00 26.48
CA PRO A 590 -14.70 -14.10 27.87
C PRO A 590 -13.89 -12.86 28.32
N LYS A 591 -13.47 -11.99 27.41
CA LYS A 591 -12.73 -10.75 27.72
C LYS A 591 -13.63 -9.53 27.87
N THR A 592 -14.75 -9.50 27.19
CA THR A 592 -15.62 -8.32 27.14
C THR A 592 -16.99 -8.53 27.77
N GLY A 593 -17.39 -9.78 28.04
CA GLY A 593 -18.72 -10.11 28.58
C GLY A 593 -19.90 -9.84 27.63
N LEU A 594 -19.62 -9.37 26.40
CA LEU A 594 -20.64 -9.02 25.42
C LEU A 594 -21.10 -10.26 24.64
N ARG A 595 -22.40 -10.34 24.37
CA ARG A 595 -22.97 -11.34 23.46
C ARG A 595 -22.46 -11.05 22.05
N SER A 596 -21.88 -12.06 21.40
CA SER A 596 -21.44 -11.95 20.00
C SER A 596 -22.58 -12.36 19.08
N ILE A 597 -22.99 -11.46 18.22
CA ILE A 597 -23.84 -11.78 17.08
C ILE A 597 -22.96 -12.39 16.00
N SER A 598 -23.37 -13.52 15.44
CA SER A 598 -22.62 -14.21 14.39
C SER A 598 -23.28 -14.01 13.05
N LEU A 599 -22.48 -13.60 12.04
CA LEU A 599 -22.88 -13.60 10.65
C LEU A 599 -22.53 -14.95 10.03
N HIS A 600 -23.54 -15.66 9.53
CA HIS A 600 -23.38 -16.88 8.77
C HIS A 600 -23.54 -16.59 7.29
N VAL A 601 -22.62 -17.15 6.49
CA VAL A 601 -22.56 -16.93 5.04
C VAL A 601 -22.49 -18.26 4.33
N GLY A 602 -23.44 -18.52 3.44
CA GLY A 602 -23.42 -19.66 2.53
C GLY A 602 -22.65 -19.33 1.24
N LEU A 603 -21.68 -20.16 0.86
CA LEU A 603 -20.96 -20.01 -0.39
C LEU A 603 -21.09 -21.24 -1.26
N PRO A 604 -21.36 -21.10 -2.58
CA PRO A 604 -21.39 -22.21 -3.52
C PRO A 604 -19.97 -22.67 -3.90
N VAL A 605 -19.14 -22.95 -2.88
CA VAL A 605 -17.75 -23.37 -3.01
C VAL A 605 -17.53 -24.56 -2.09
N GLU A 606 -16.74 -25.54 -2.55
CA GLU A 606 -16.41 -26.68 -1.72
C GLU A 606 -15.66 -26.28 -0.45
N PRO A 607 -16.05 -26.78 0.73
CA PRO A 607 -15.41 -26.44 2.02
C PRO A 607 -13.90 -26.67 2.03
N VAL A 608 -13.44 -27.70 1.31
CA VAL A 608 -12.01 -28.05 1.19
C VAL A 608 -11.15 -26.92 0.62
N ALA A 609 -11.69 -26.15 -0.33
CA ALA A 609 -10.97 -25.03 -0.92
C ALA A 609 -10.70 -23.88 0.06
N LEU A 610 -11.37 -23.89 1.22
CA LEU A 610 -11.29 -22.83 2.23
C LEU A 610 -10.46 -23.20 3.46
N VAL A 611 -10.04 -24.45 3.57
CA VAL A 611 -9.24 -24.93 4.71
C VAL A 611 -7.89 -24.21 4.75
N GLY A 612 -7.62 -23.52 5.85
CA GLY A 612 -6.37 -22.78 6.07
C GLY A 612 -6.30 -21.42 5.39
N GLN A 613 -7.38 -20.94 4.74
CA GLN A 613 -7.43 -19.62 4.14
C GLN A 613 -8.07 -18.58 5.07
N ASP A 614 -7.49 -17.38 5.08
CA ASP A 614 -8.11 -16.21 5.70
C ASP A 614 -9.17 -15.63 4.75
N VAL A 615 -10.43 -15.87 5.11
CA VAL A 615 -11.59 -15.42 4.33
C VAL A 615 -12.13 -14.12 4.91
N GLN A 616 -12.41 -13.16 4.06
CA GLN A 616 -13.04 -11.90 4.46
C GLN A 616 -14.28 -11.63 3.62
N ILE A 617 -15.33 -11.14 4.26
CA ILE A 617 -16.52 -10.63 3.56
C ILE A 617 -16.55 -9.12 3.60
N ARG A 618 -16.91 -8.52 2.48
CA ARG A 618 -17.26 -7.11 2.38
C ARG A 618 -18.77 -6.99 2.17
N LEU A 619 -19.45 -6.38 3.13
CA LEU A 619 -20.88 -6.10 3.06
C LEU A 619 -21.09 -4.69 2.52
N HIS A 620 -21.94 -4.53 1.52
CA HIS A 620 -22.29 -3.27 0.89
C HIS A 620 -23.69 -2.85 1.31
N PHE A 621 -23.81 -1.73 2.01
CA PHE A 621 -25.09 -1.15 2.48
C PHE A 621 -25.59 -0.01 1.58
N GLY A 622 -25.04 0.12 0.38
CA GLY A 622 -25.33 1.23 -0.54
C GLY A 622 -24.43 2.44 -0.34
N ASN A 623 -24.80 3.56 -0.98
CA ASN A 623 -24.06 4.81 -0.87
C ASN A 623 -24.73 5.72 0.17
N ARG A 624 -23.90 6.38 1.03
CA ARG A 624 -24.36 7.37 2.02
C ARG A 624 -23.59 8.67 1.91
N PRO A 625 -24.22 9.81 2.20
CA PRO A 625 -23.52 11.07 2.26
C PRO A 625 -22.51 11.07 3.42
N VAL A 626 -21.43 11.84 3.26
CA VAL A 626 -20.32 11.89 4.25
C VAL A 626 -20.83 12.23 5.66
N TRP A 627 -21.80 13.14 5.78
CA TRP A 627 -22.36 13.52 7.07
C TRP A 627 -22.99 12.32 7.81
N ASP A 628 -23.59 11.37 7.10
CA ASP A 628 -24.20 10.15 7.65
C ASP A 628 -23.13 9.17 8.16
N HIS A 629 -22.00 9.05 7.44
CA HIS A 629 -20.82 8.31 7.92
C HIS A 629 -20.27 8.91 9.22
N LEU A 630 -20.18 10.24 9.29
CA LEU A 630 -19.71 10.94 10.51
C LEU A 630 -20.66 10.75 11.67
N ARG A 631 -21.96 10.85 11.42
CA ARG A 631 -23.00 10.60 12.42
C ARG A 631 -22.92 9.17 12.97
N PHE A 632 -22.85 8.18 12.10
CA PHE A 632 -22.72 6.78 12.48
C PHE A 632 -21.45 6.52 13.30
N TRP A 633 -20.32 7.08 12.88
CA TRP A 633 -19.07 7.01 13.63
C TRP A 633 -19.17 7.65 15.02
N ALA A 634 -19.73 8.85 15.08
CA ALA A 634 -19.91 9.58 16.35
C ALA A 634 -20.81 8.81 17.31
N GLN A 635 -21.94 8.29 16.85
CA GLN A 635 -22.85 7.46 17.64
C GLN A 635 -22.14 6.26 18.24
N GLY A 636 -21.30 5.56 17.45
CA GLY A 636 -20.51 4.43 17.94
C GLY A 636 -19.48 4.82 19.01
N LYS A 637 -18.87 6.00 18.90
CA LYS A 637 -17.93 6.49 19.93
C LYS A 637 -18.63 6.92 21.21
N PHE A 638 -19.79 7.58 21.11
CA PHE A 638 -20.59 7.98 22.28
C PHE A 638 -21.17 6.76 23.01
N ALA A 639 -21.61 5.74 22.28
CA ALA A 639 -22.06 4.48 22.89
C ALA A 639 -20.93 3.81 23.69
N ALA A 640 -19.76 3.62 23.07
CA ALA A 640 -18.60 3.04 23.72
C ALA A 640 -18.13 3.82 24.96
N PHE A 641 -18.21 5.16 24.93
CA PHE A 641 -17.88 6.01 26.07
C PHE A 641 -18.89 5.86 27.22
N ARG A 642 -20.18 5.79 26.89
CA ARG A 642 -21.24 5.57 27.89
C ARG A 642 -21.11 4.20 28.55
N ASP A 643 -20.84 3.15 27.74
CA ASP A 643 -20.72 1.78 28.24
C ASP A 643 -19.48 1.64 29.15
N ALA A 644 -18.35 2.30 28.79
CA ALA A 644 -17.15 2.36 29.63
C ALA A 644 -17.44 3.07 31.00
N GLN A 645 -18.28 4.09 31.03
CA GLN A 645 -18.66 4.76 32.29
C GLN A 645 -19.57 3.89 33.16
N ILE A 646 -20.43 3.07 32.56
CA ILE A 646 -21.30 2.15 33.30
C ILE A 646 -20.43 1.07 33.96
N VAL A 647 -19.49 0.45 33.23
CA VAL A 647 -18.58 -0.57 33.75
C VAL A 647 -17.70 -0.02 34.89
N ASP A 648 -17.16 1.23 34.74
CA ASP A 648 -16.36 1.87 35.80
C ASP A 648 -17.20 2.17 37.05
N ARG A 649 -18.49 2.44 36.88
CA ARG A 649 -19.42 2.69 37.99
C ARG A 649 -19.81 1.40 38.73
N GLU A 650 -20.04 0.32 37.99
CA GLU A 650 -20.32 -1.02 38.57
C GLU A 650 -19.12 -1.56 39.33
N THR A 651 -17.90 -1.45 38.75
CA THR A 651 -16.64 -1.88 39.39
C THR A 651 -16.37 -1.09 40.69
N ARG A 652 -16.73 0.20 40.76
CA ARG A 652 -16.61 1.01 41.97
C ARG A 652 -17.64 0.63 43.05
N ILE A 653 -18.84 0.21 42.64
CA ILE A 653 -19.89 -0.27 43.59
C ILE A 653 -19.48 -1.62 44.19
N GLU A 654 -18.92 -2.52 43.38
CA GLU A 654 -18.40 -3.82 43.87
C GLU A 654 -17.18 -3.70 44.78
N GLN A 655 -16.36 -2.65 44.64
CA GLN A 655 -15.23 -2.39 45.53
C GLN A 655 -15.64 -1.68 46.85
N THR A 656 -16.87 -1.16 46.93
CA THR A 656 -17.35 -0.42 48.13
C THR A 656 -18.30 -1.24 49.02
N ASN A 657 -18.75 -2.42 48.51
CA ASN A 657 -19.47 -3.45 49.27
C ASN A 657 -18.52 -4.59 49.67
#